data_d3bce670ad0d87daac62ac5cf463789b
#
_entry.id   d3bce670ad0d87daac62ac5cf463789b
#
_cell.length_a   1.000
_cell.length_b   1.000
_cell.length_c   1.000
_cell.angle_alpha   90.00
_cell.angle_beta   90.00
_cell.angle_gamma   90.00
#
_symmetry.space_group_name_H-M   'P 1'
#
loop_
_entity.id
_entity.type
_entity.pdbx_description
1 polymer ?
#
loop_
_entity_poly.entity_id
_entity_poly.type
_entity_poly.pdbx_seq_one_letter_code
_entity_poly.pdbx_strand_id
1 'polypeptide(L)'
;MVKEKIIARRGATTLCSIVKKNLCTLGLLFRFFLIGAMVVAVVGETLSSYSEEPLPSQTQSSSERFEKRQFMIPMRDGVLLNTEVYLPKFSSEPVPFLLTRTPYGLRHDDDGYHSSLGTAYAELASDGYIFVFQDIRGRYLSDGTFVMLRSQRPANEPMAIDEGTDTYDTIEWLLKNIKGHTSRVGLLGISYGGWLTVMGMLDPHPALGAASPQASPADMFIGDDFLHNGALRLSPAFGYSAMMESGKETNKFKFDQFDTYEFYLDLSVLSNANKKYFHGKIPSWNAFMANETYTDYWKDQAVTGQLTQVSVPTLNVAGWWDAEDFYGPLSIYKKLEEYDKANENFIVIGPWRHGGWARSDGRKLGAVDLGGDQSLYFRAKVQAPFFAHYLKGEDRWEMPEALTFQTGSNTWTSQKAWPPSDSFETRNLYFHDKGQLSFDVPSGNEAWEFDGYVSDPANPVPYMPRPIPGFWQGGQWRWKVTDQRFVHHRPDVLSWETLPLKDDVVLAGDIVAKLFASTSGTDSDWIVKLIDVYPEDYPVDDKMGGFQLMIADEVLRAKFRNGFEIAEPVPADEVISYSINLNSRHHRFRAGHRIMVQVQSTWFPLIDRNPQTFVEIPKAVKSDYKEASQRIFRSAKWPSHLVLPVVR
;
A
#
# COMPACT_ATOMS: atom_id res chain seq x y z
N MET A 1 -2.20 37.98 -51.56
CA MET A 1 -2.20 39.45 -51.70
C MET A 1 -2.09 40.03 -50.32
N VAL A 2 -0.94 40.48 -50.13
CA VAL A 2 -0.43 41.83 -49.78
C VAL A 2 -0.45 42.02 -48.29
N LYS A 3 0.68 41.82 -47.66
CA LYS A 3 1.83 42.73 -47.35
C LYS A 3 1.57 43.60 -46.11
N GLU A 4 2.40 43.44 -45.16
CA GLU A 4 3.69 44.10 -44.81
C GLU A 4 3.43 45.29 -43.88
N LYS A 5 4.15 45.47 -42.87
CA LYS A 5 5.52 45.69 -42.43
C LYS A 5 5.61 46.84 -41.43
N ILE A 6 6.43 46.67 -40.41
CA ILE A 6 7.57 47.54 -39.99
C ILE A 6 7.21 48.78 -39.18
N ILE A 7 7.82 49.10 -38.00
CA ILE A 7 9.16 49.58 -37.59
C ILE A 7 9.12 49.88 -36.08
N ALA A 8 9.86 49.34 -35.28
CA ALA A 8 11.18 49.62 -34.68
C ALA A 8 11.50 51.11 -34.36
N ARG A 9 11.84 51.41 -33.14
CA ARG A 9 13.08 52.06 -32.67
C ARG A 9 12.96 52.93 -31.42
N ARG A 10 13.80 52.60 -30.46
CA ARG A 10 14.79 53.45 -29.71
C ARG A 10 14.22 54.31 -28.58
N GLY A 11 14.81 54.19 -27.45
CA GLY A 11 15.99 54.77 -26.98
C GLY A 11 16.35 54.47 -25.54
N ALA A 12 17.58 54.19 -25.42
CA ALA A 12 18.35 53.98 -24.20
C ALA A 12 18.74 55.31 -23.53
N THR A 13 19.33 55.15 -22.34
CA THR A 13 20.10 56.12 -21.53
C THR A 13 19.26 56.94 -20.56
N THR A 14 19.59 56.95 -19.27
CA THR A 14 20.83 57.47 -18.68
C THR A 14 20.96 57.05 -17.22
N LEU A 15 22.14 56.66 -16.88
CA LEU A 15 22.80 56.40 -15.63
C LEU A 15 22.79 57.58 -14.63
N CYS A 16 22.98 57.20 -13.36
CA CYS A 16 24.01 57.72 -12.44
C CYS A 16 23.65 58.77 -11.39
N SER A 17 24.09 58.39 -10.19
CA SER A 17 24.49 59.20 -9.03
C SER A 17 23.40 59.73 -8.13
N ILE A 18 23.43 59.43 -6.83
CA ILE A 18 24.31 60.09 -5.86
C ILE A 18 24.42 59.26 -4.57
N VAL A 19 25.69 59.01 -4.24
CA VAL A 19 26.15 58.51 -2.94
C VAL A 19 26.40 59.72 -2.02
N LYS A 20 26.19 59.48 -0.70
CA LYS A 20 26.78 60.19 0.45
C LYS A 20 25.90 61.09 1.30
N LYS A 21 26.03 60.72 2.58
CA LYS A 21 25.99 61.46 3.86
C LYS A 21 24.79 61.07 4.71
N ASN A 22 24.88 60.56 5.96
CA ASN A 22 25.80 60.96 7.02
C ASN A 22 25.94 59.89 8.09
N LEU A 23 27.18 59.65 8.50
CA LEU A 23 27.51 59.18 9.85
C LEU A 23 27.19 60.33 10.84
N CYS A 24 26.51 60.03 11.93
CA CYS A 24 26.74 60.53 13.29
C CYS A 24 25.52 60.23 14.14
N THR A 25 25.56 59.24 14.96
CA THR A 25 25.24 59.25 16.38
C THR A 25 25.52 57.88 16.98
N LEU A 26 26.78 57.70 17.31
CA LEU A 26 27.21 56.68 18.26
C LEU A 26 27.10 57.29 19.66
N GLY A 27 26.52 56.55 20.60
CA GLY A 27 26.66 56.87 22.00
C GLY A 27 25.34 57.05 22.73
N LEU A 28 24.81 56.03 23.30
CA LEU A 28 23.97 55.87 24.51
C LEU A 28 22.99 54.72 24.34
N LEU A 29 23.45 53.50 24.46
CA LEU A 29 22.62 52.30 24.78
C LEU A 29 23.53 51.12 25.11
N PHE A 30 24.52 51.37 25.97
CA PHE A 30 25.40 50.35 26.54
C PHE A 30 25.32 50.38 28.07
N ARG A 31 24.14 50.25 28.65
CA ARG A 31 23.97 50.03 30.10
C ARG A 31 22.53 49.63 30.44
N PHE A 32 22.03 48.49 29.90
CA PHE A 32 20.88 47.75 30.46
C PHE A 32 20.79 46.34 29.86
N PHE A 33 21.90 45.62 29.84
CA PHE A 33 21.91 44.20 29.48
C PHE A 33 22.91 43.42 30.34
N LEU A 34 22.72 43.50 31.65
CA LEU A 34 23.54 42.76 32.60
C LEU A 34 22.81 42.47 33.94
N ILE A 35 21.49 42.26 33.89
CA ILE A 35 20.73 41.64 35.00
C ILE A 35 19.54 40.91 34.35
N GLY A 36 19.77 39.74 33.81
CA GLY A 36 18.76 38.89 33.17
C GLY A 36 19.29 37.52 32.75
N ALA A 37 20.49 37.20 33.12
CA ALA A 37 21.15 35.97 32.72
C ALA A 37 21.54 35.11 33.93
N MET A 38 20.58 34.85 34.82
CA MET A 38 20.80 33.89 35.91
C MET A 38 19.47 33.43 36.50
N VAL A 39 18.58 32.80 35.72
CA VAL A 39 17.56 31.82 36.11
C VAL A 39 16.92 31.25 34.84
N VAL A 40 17.67 30.57 34.00
CA VAL A 40 17.17 29.52 33.08
C VAL A 40 18.38 28.65 32.72
N ALA A 41 18.83 27.92 33.71
CA ALA A 41 19.82 26.88 33.50
C ALA A 41 19.39 25.72 34.37
N VAL A 42 18.40 24.97 33.94
CA VAL A 42 18.13 23.54 34.24
C VAL A 42 16.85 23.21 33.47
N VAL A 43 16.95 22.72 32.28
CA VAL A 43 16.25 21.77 31.47
C VAL A 43 16.62 22.08 30.01
N GLY A 44 17.77 21.62 29.63
CA GLY A 44 18.27 21.69 28.26
C GLY A 44 19.16 20.49 28.05
N GLU A 45 18.57 19.28 28.13
CA GLU A 45 19.25 18.09 27.64
C GLU A 45 19.32 18.15 26.13
N THR A 46 20.50 18.44 25.69
CA THR A 46 21.21 18.01 24.47
C THR A 46 20.34 17.52 23.30
N LEU A 47 19.90 18.47 22.49
CA LEU A 47 19.82 18.23 21.05
C LEU A 47 21.26 18.14 20.55
N SER A 48 21.82 16.94 20.54
CA SER A 48 23.02 16.63 19.78
C SER A 48 22.72 16.91 18.31
N SER A 49 23.35 17.95 17.79
CA SER A 49 23.45 18.17 16.35
C SER A 49 24.24 16.98 15.78
N TYR A 50 23.52 15.97 15.29
CA TYR A 50 24.13 14.99 14.39
C TYR A 50 24.58 15.78 13.17
N SER A 51 25.87 15.98 13.03
CA SER A 51 26.49 16.33 11.77
C SER A 51 26.17 15.20 10.80
N GLU A 52 25.38 15.48 9.77
CA GLU A 52 25.21 14.58 8.63
C GLU A 52 26.60 14.39 8.00
N GLU A 53 27.26 13.28 8.29
CA GLU A 53 28.31 12.81 7.40
C GLU A 53 27.64 12.49 6.08
N PRO A 54 28.10 13.05 4.96
CA PRO A 54 27.55 12.73 3.65
C PRO A 54 27.77 11.24 3.40
N LEU A 55 26.69 10.52 3.10
CA LEU A 55 26.75 9.14 2.65
C LEU A 55 27.79 9.02 1.52
N PRO A 56 28.63 7.99 1.51
CA PRO A 56 29.67 7.83 0.50
C PRO A 56 29.02 7.87 -0.88
N SER A 57 29.53 8.75 -1.73
CA SER A 57 29.09 8.88 -3.12
C SER A 57 29.22 7.51 -3.80
N GLN A 58 28.12 6.97 -4.31
CA GLN A 58 28.10 5.70 -5.05
C GLN A 58 28.74 5.93 -6.43
N THR A 59 30.05 5.92 -6.48
CA THR A 59 30.80 6.18 -7.72
C THR A 59 31.17 4.90 -8.47
N GLN A 60 30.99 3.72 -7.86
CA GLN A 60 31.35 2.44 -8.46
C GLN A 60 30.13 1.72 -9.03
N SER A 61 30.24 1.23 -10.27
CA SER A 61 29.21 0.41 -10.92
C SER A 61 29.02 -0.95 -10.22
N SER A 62 27.86 -1.60 -10.43
CA SER A 62 27.63 -2.94 -9.90
C SER A 62 28.68 -3.93 -10.42
N SER A 63 29.12 -3.77 -11.66
CA SER A 63 30.15 -4.61 -12.28
C SER A 63 31.54 -4.44 -11.65
N GLU A 64 31.86 -3.27 -11.12
CA GLU A 64 33.10 -3.07 -10.37
C GLU A 64 33.06 -3.71 -8.98
N ARG A 65 31.88 -3.74 -8.34
CA ARG A 65 31.68 -4.20 -6.96
C ARG A 65 31.48 -5.69 -6.82
N PHE A 66 30.82 -6.33 -7.80
CA PHE A 66 30.40 -7.72 -7.72
C PHE A 66 30.94 -8.58 -8.87
N GLU A 67 31.18 -9.87 -8.56
CA GLU A 67 31.31 -10.94 -9.54
C GLU A 67 29.94 -11.61 -9.70
N LYS A 68 29.41 -11.62 -10.92
CA LYS A 68 28.14 -12.27 -11.25
C LYS A 68 28.38 -13.72 -11.68
N ARG A 69 27.63 -14.66 -11.10
CA ARG A 69 27.57 -16.07 -11.52
C ARG A 69 26.13 -16.49 -11.70
N GLN A 70 25.86 -17.32 -12.68
CA GLN A 70 24.53 -17.86 -12.97
C GLN A 70 24.52 -19.36 -12.82
N PHE A 71 23.45 -19.90 -12.22
CA PHE A 71 23.27 -21.31 -11.95
C PHE A 71 21.84 -21.76 -12.24
N MET A 72 21.69 -23.02 -12.64
CA MET A 72 20.42 -23.73 -12.64
C MET A 72 20.40 -24.60 -11.38
N ILE A 73 19.73 -24.17 -10.33
CA ILE A 73 19.72 -24.87 -9.03
C ILE A 73 18.65 -25.96 -9.06
N PRO A 74 19.02 -27.25 -8.80
CA PRO A 74 18.05 -28.33 -8.75
C PRO A 74 17.26 -28.32 -7.45
N MET A 75 15.94 -28.39 -7.58
CA MET A 75 15.01 -28.59 -6.48
C MET A 75 14.86 -30.08 -6.19
N ARG A 76 14.23 -30.45 -5.05
CA ARG A 76 14.06 -31.85 -4.62
C ARG A 76 13.32 -32.75 -5.60
N ASP A 77 12.49 -32.18 -6.46
CA ASP A 77 11.75 -32.85 -7.52
C ASP A 77 12.48 -32.87 -8.88
N GLY A 78 13.70 -32.32 -8.91
CA GLY A 78 14.55 -32.28 -10.12
C GLY A 78 14.29 -31.09 -11.04
N VAL A 79 13.34 -30.22 -10.73
CA VAL A 79 13.12 -28.97 -11.47
C VAL A 79 14.31 -28.01 -11.23
N LEU A 80 14.76 -27.35 -12.29
CA LEU A 80 15.91 -26.44 -12.25
C LEU A 80 15.43 -24.98 -12.19
N LEU A 81 15.91 -24.19 -11.19
CA LEU A 81 15.58 -22.78 -11.03
C LEU A 81 16.76 -21.88 -11.41
N ASN A 82 16.50 -20.94 -12.32
CA ASN A 82 17.48 -19.96 -12.76
C ASN A 82 17.81 -19.00 -11.61
N THR A 83 19.09 -18.93 -11.25
CA THR A 83 19.58 -18.19 -10.10
C THR A 83 20.83 -17.41 -10.44
N GLU A 84 20.85 -16.11 -10.15
CA GLU A 84 22.04 -15.28 -10.26
C GLU A 84 22.59 -14.99 -8.86
N VAL A 85 23.90 -15.19 -8.70
CA VAL A 85 24.65 -14.97 -7.46
C VAL A 85 25.67 -13.86 -7.69
N TYR A 86 25.67 -12.85 -6.84
CA TYR A 86 26.54 -11.68 -6.91
C TYR A 86 27.46 -11.67 -5.69
N LEU A 87 28.73 -12.03 -5.91
CA LEU A 87 29.75 -12.11 -4.86
C LEU A 87 30.50 -10.75 -4.78
N PRO A 88 30.64 -10.15 -3.59
CA PRO A 88 31.41 -8.93 -3.44
C PRO A 88 32.90 -9.17 -3.72
N LYS A 89 33.49 -8.38 -4.64
CA LYS A 89 34.90 -8.55 -5.09
C LYS A 89 35.92 -8.17 -4.04
N PHE A 90 35.57 -7.29 -3.11
CA PHE A 90 36.52 -6.69 -2.17
C PHE A 90 36.26 -7.10 -0.71
N SER A 91 35.44 -8.13 -0.48
CA SER A 91 35.28 -8.68 0.87
C SER A 91 36.45 -9.61 1.20
N SER A 92 37.21 -9.28 2.26
CA SER A 92 38.26 -10.17 2.81
C SER A 92 37.72 -11.21 3.77
N GLU A 93 36.54 -10.98 4.33
CA GLU A 93 35.87 -11.84 5.31
C GLU A 93 34.60 -12.47 4.71
N PRO A 94 34.19 -13.64 5.20
CA PRO A 94 32.92 -14.24 4.82
C PRO A 94 31.74 -13.31 5.14
N VAL A 95 30.74 -13.24 4.23
CA VAL A 95 29.54 -12.42 4.39
C VAL A 95 28.27 -13.25 4.23
N PRO A 96 27.12 -12.82 4.83
CA PRO A 96 25.86 -13.55 4.69
C PRO A 96 25.24 -13.40 3.31
N PHE A 97 24.31 -14.30 3.00
CA PHE A 97 23.46 -14.20 1.80
C PHE A 97 22.26 -13.28 2.03
N LEU A 98 21.83 -12.58 0.97
CA LEU A 98 20.51 -11.99 0.85
C LEU A 98 19.81 -12.56 -0.39
N LEU A 99 18.75 -13.33 -0.17
CA LEU A 99 18.00 -14.04 -1.22
C LEU A 99 16.68 -13.31 -1.50
N THR A 100 16.45 -13.01 -2.78
CA THR A 100 15.19 -12.52 -3.33
C THR A 100 14.70 -13.48 -4.42
N ARG A 101 13.45 -13.94 -4.32
CA ARG A 101 12.78 -14.75 -5.33
C ARG A 101 11.69 -13.95 -6.02
N THR A 102 11.46 -14.16 -7.33
CA THR A 102 10.56 -13.33 -8.11
C THR A 102 9.86 -14.08 -9.25
N PRO A 103 8.58 -13.79 -9.54
CA PRO A 103 7.90 -14.27 -10.74
C PRO A 103 8.09 -13.35 -11.95
N TYR A 104 8.79 -12.20 -11.81
CA TYR A 104 8.79 -11.09 -12.76
C TYR A 104 10.04 -11.05 -13.66
N GLY A 105 10.93 -12.03 -13.54
CA GLY A 105 12.23 -12.07 -14.22
C GLY A 105 13.31 -11.25 -13.54
N LEU A 106 14.53 -11.64 -13.76
CA LEU A 106 15.71 -10.93 -13.23
C LEU A 106 15.98 -9.71 -14.12
N ARG A 107 15.83 -8.52 -13.54
CA ARG A 107 15.97 -7.24 -14.25
C ARG A 107 17.41 -6.76 -14.17
N HIS A 108 18.00 -6.43 -15.30
CA HIS A 108 19.38 -5.98 -15.38
C HIS A 108 19.46 -4.47 -15.71
N ASP A 109 20.54 -3.85 -15.24
CA ASP A 109 21.01 -2.53 -15.70
C ASP A 109 21.75 -2.65 -17.04
N ASP A 110 22.27 -1.53 -17.54
CA ASP A 110 22.98 -1.49 -18.81
C ASP A 110 24.30 -2.30 -18.80
N ASP A 111 24.87 -2.57 -17.62
CA ASP A 111 26.07 -3.39 -17.43
C ASP A 111 25.75 -4.90 -17.31
N GLY A 112 24.47 -5.27 -17.37
CA GLY A 112 24.00 -6.65 -17.25
C GLY A 112 23.95 -7.19 -15.82
N TYR A 113 23.99 -6.32 -14.81
CA TYR A 113 23.86 -6.64 -13.40
C TYR A 113 22.43 -6.39 -12.90
N HIS A 114 22.03 -7.07 -11.83
CA HIS A 114 20.69 -6.88 -11.31
C HIS A 114 20.47 -5.44 -10.83
N SER A 115 19.48 -4.77 -11.42
CA SER A 115 19.26 -3.32 -11.25
C SER A 115 19.01 -2.88 -9.82
N SER A 116 18.53 -3.79 -8.94
CA SER A 116 18.31 -3.48 -7.52
C SER A 116 19.59 -3.22 -6.76
N LEU A 117 20.75 -3.71 -7.21
CA LEU A 117 22.04 -3.49 -6.54
C LEU A 117 22.47 -2.02 -6.52
N GLY A 118 22.05 -1.24 -7.52
CA GLY A 118 22.29 0.20 -7.59
C GLY A 118 21.10 1.07 -7.19
N THR A 119 19.96 0.45 -6.80
CA THR A 119 18.73 1.18 -6.49
C THR A 119 18.14 0.74 -5.14
N ALA A 120 17.19 -0.21 -5.15
CA ALA A 120 16.46 -0.66 -3.97
C ALA A 120 17.34 -1.25 -2.86
N TYR A 121 18.47 -1.84 -3.22
CA TYR A 121 19.42 -2.50 -2.32
C TYR A 121 20.78 -1.81 -2.26
N ALA A 122 20.87 -0.56 -2.68
CA ALA A 122 22.14 0.18 -2.74
C ALA A 122 22.85 0.26 -1.38
N GLU A 123 22.09 0.50 -0.31
CA GLU A 123 22.58 0.57 1.07
C GLU A 123 23.05 -0.81 1.54
N LEU A 124 22.25 -1.86 1.30
CA LEU A 124 22.64 -3.25 1.59
C LEU A 124 23.87 -3.68 0.78
N ALA A 125 23.93 -3.28 -0.49
CA ALA A 125 25.09 -3.55 -1.34
C ALA A 125 26.36 -2.87 -0.79
N SER A 126 26.25 -1.72 -0.16
CA SER A 126 27.37 -1.04 0.50
C SER A 126 27.82 -1.73 1.80
N ASP A 127 26.89 -2.39 2.49
CA ASP A 127 27.18 -3.16 3.69
C ASP A 127 27.92 -4.49 3.42
N GLY A 128 27.87 -5.03 2.19
CA GLY A 128 28.55 -6.25 1.80
C GLY A 128 27.77 -7.52 2.16
N TYR A 129 27.09 -8.08 1.16
CA TYR A 129 26.36 -9.37 1.18
C TYR A 129 26.63 -10.12 -0.12
N ILE A 130 26.41 -11.44 -0.10
CA ILE A 130 26.25 -12.23 -1.34
C ILE A 130 24.78 -12.11 -1.72
N PHE A 131 24.48 -11.38 -2.80
CA PHE A 131 23.11 -11.26 -3.28
C PHE A 131 22.75 -12.44 -4.17
N VAL A 132 21.53 -12.95 -3.99
CA VAL A 132 20.98 -14.04 -4.77
C VAL A 132 19.61 -13.62 -5.29
N PHE A 133 19.44 -13.67 -6.62
CA PHE A 133 18.17 -13.42 -7.27
C PHE A 133 17.76 -14.67 -8.04
N GLN A 134 16.50 -15.11 -7.84
CA GLN A 134 16.01 -16.35 -8.44
C GLN A 134 14.65 -16.16 -9.09
N ASP A 135 14.54 -16.60 -10.36
CA ASP A 135 13.25 -16.81 -11.01
C ASP A 135 12.54 -17.98 -10.35
N ILE A 136 11.27 -17.81 -9.95
CA ILE A 136 10.51 -18.91 -9.38
C ILE A 136 10.11 -19.93 -10.45
N ARG A 137 9.69 -21.08 -9.99
CA ARG A 137 9.23 -22.22 -10.78
C ARG A 137 8.26 -21.84 -11.89
N GLY A 138 8.55 -22.24 -13.13
CA GLY A 138 7.72 -22.00 -14.30
C GLY A 138 7.74 -20.56 -14.85
N ARG A 139 8.64 -19.71 -14.33
CA ARG A 139 8.78 -18.33 -14.82
C ARG A 139 10.15 -18.11 -15.47
N TYR A 140 10.17 -17.32 -16.53
CA TYR A 140 11.37 -16.90 -17.28
C TYR A 140 12.30 -18.08 -17.61
N LEU A 141 13.51 -18.10 -17.06
CA LEU A 141 14.49 -19.15 -17.36
C LEU A 141 14.39 -20.39 -16.45
N SER A 142 13.56 -20.34 -15.41
CA SER A 142 13.32 -21.50 -14.53
C SER A 142 12.41 -22.53 -15.17
N ASP A 143 12.67 -23.81 -14.89
CA ASP A 143 11.84 -24.92 -15.32
C ASP A 143 10.58 -25.10 -14.46
N GLY A 144 9.77 -26.10 -14.80
CA GLY A 144 8.55 -26.43 -14.08
C GLY A 144 7.31 -25.66 -14.53
N THR A 145 6.27 -25.70 -13.71
CA THR A 145 4.96 -25.07 -14.00
C THR A 145 4.66 -23.98 -12.98
N PHE A 146 4.37 -22.79 -13.47
CA PHE A 146 3.90 -21.68 -12.64
C PHE A 146 2.48 -21.97 -12.13
N VAL A 147 2.29 -21.75 -10.84
CA VAL A 147 0.96 -21.70 -10.19
C VAL A 147 0.93 -20.44 -9.36
N MET A 148 0.01 -19.55 -9.68
CA MET A 148 -0.10 -18.27 -8.96
C MET A 148 -0.47 -18.52 -7.50
N LEU A 149 0.32 -17.95 -6.57
CA LEU A 149 0.12 -18.12 -5.12
C LEU A 149 -0.10 -19.59 -4.72
N ARG A 150 0.81 -20.46 -5.15
CA ARG A 150 0.76 -21.89 -4.82
C ARG A 150 0.58 -22.08 -3.31
N SER A 151 -0.47 -22.78 -2.93
CA SER A 151 -0.75 -23.11 -1.52
C SER A 151 0.43 -23.84 -0.86
N GLN A 152 0.58 -23.65 0.45
CA GLN A 152 1.54 -24.43 1.23
C GLN A 152 1.27 -25.92 1.07
N ARG A 153 2.33 -26.71 1.00
CA ARG A 153 2.23 -28.16 0.97
C ARG A 153 1.56 -28.71 2.23
N PRO A 154 0.77 -29.77 2.13
CA PRO A 154 0.21 -30.42 3.31
C PRO A 154 1.32 -30.97 4.23
N ALA A 155 1.20 -30.79 5.54
CA ALA A 155 2.20 -31.22 6.52
C ALA A 155 2.47 -32.73 6.50
N ASN A 156 1.49 -33.55 6.08
CA ASN A 156 1.59 -35.00 5.94
C ASN A 156 2.19 -35.44 4.60
N GLU A 157 2.55 -34.52 3.69
CA GLU A 157 3.14 -34.80 2.38
C GLU A 157 4.53 -34.14 2.26
N PRO A 158 5.58 -34.68 2.93
CA PRO A 158 6.89 -34.03 2.99
C PRO A 158 7.60 -33.91 1.64
N MET A 159 7.19 -34.74 0.65
CA MET A 159 7.70 -34.69 -0.72
C MET A 159 6.92 -33.76 -1.66
N ALA A 160 5.77 -33.25 -1.23
CA ALA A 160 5.05 -32.25 -1.99
C ALA A 160 5.87 -30.95 -2.05
N ILE A 161 5.65 -30.18 -3.12
CA ILE A 161 6.39 -28.96 -3.41
C ILE A 161 5.53 -27.71 -3.20
N ASP A 162 6.16 -26.69 -2.69
CA ASP A 162 5.64 -25.32 -2.59
C ASP A 162 6.79 -24.32 -2.73
N GLU A 163 6.50 -23.03 -2.58
CA GLU A 163 7.52 -21.98 -2.68
C GLU A 163 8.46 -21.98 -1.46
N GLY A 164 8.02 -22.47 -0.30
CA GLY A 164 8.85 -22.67 0.89
C GLY A 164 9.90 -23.76 0.66
N THR A 165 9.50 -24.89 0.08
CA THR A 165 10.43 -25.99 -0.25
C THR A 165 11.46 -25.58 -1.29
N ASP A 166 11.08 -24.81 -2.31
CA ASP A 166 12.02 -24.26 -3.29
C ASP A 166 13.00 -23.28 -2.65
N THR A 167 12.56 -22.50 -1.67
CA THR A 167 13.44 -21.62 -0.88
C THR A 167 14.43 -22.44 -0.05
N TYR A 168 13.96 -23.47 0.63
CA TYR A 168 14.77 -24.37 1.44
C TYR A 168 15.88 -25.03 0.59
N ASP A 169 15.50 -25.65 -0.53
CA ASP A 169 16.43 -26.34 -1.43
C ASP A 169 17.46 -25.37 -2.05
N THR A 170 17.03 -24.16 -2.36
CA THR A 170 17.93 -23.11 -2.83
C THR A 170 18.99 -22.75 -1.79
N ILE A 171 18.58 -22.54 -0.52
CA ILE A 171 19.51 -22.23 0.56
C ILE A 171 20.49 -23.38 0.78
N GLU A 172 20.01 -24.61 0.87
CA GLU A 172 20.85 -25.80 1.04
C GLU A 172 21.91 -25.92 -0.08
N TRP A 173 21.49 -25.66 -1.35
CA TRP A 173 22.41 -25.66 -2.48
C TRP A 173 23.46 -24.56 -2.41
N LEU A 174 23.05 -23.33 -2.04
CA LEU A 174 23.95 -22.17 -1.91
C LEU A 174 25.04 -22.42 -0.87
N LEU A 175 24.66 -22.91 0.31
CA LEU A 175 25.60 -23.23 1.40
C LEU A 175 26.63 -24.27 1.00
N LYS A 176 26.25 -25.23 0.16
CA LYS A 176 27.13 -26.28 -0.31
C LYS A 176 28.06 -25.83 -1.44
N ASN A 177 27.61 -25.01 -2.34
CA ASN A 177 28.28 -24.75 -3.63
C ASN A 177 28.95 -23.38 -3.75
N ILE A 178 28.52 -22.39 -2.96
CA ILE A 178 29.14 -21.06 -2.95
C ILE A 178 30.13 -20.98 -1.79
N LYS A 179 31.24 -20.27 -1.98
CA LYS A 179 32.27 -20.05 -0.94
C LYS A 179 32.25 -18.61 -0.48
N GLY A 180 32.87 -18.34 0.66
CA GLY A 180 33.00 -16.98 1.21
C GLY A 180 31.77 -16.49 1.95
N HIS A 181 30.92 -17.40 2.48
CA HIS A 181 29.74 -17.06 3.25
C HIS A 181 29.85 -17.43 4.75
N THR A 182 29.07 -16.75 5.57
CA THR A 182 28.95 -16.99 7.04
C THR A 182 27.97 -18.11 7.39
N SER A 183 27.36 -18.78 6.44
CA SER A 183 26.24 -19.74 6.60
C SER A 183 24.96 -19.10 7.15
N ARG A 184 24.79 -17.78 7.07
CA ARG A 184 23.57 -17.06 7.42
C ARG A 184 22.90 -16.52 6.15
N VAL A 185 21.56 -16.56 6.14
CA VAL A 185 20.75 -16.12 5.00
C VAL A 185 19.68 -15.16 5.47
N GLY A 186 19.48 -14.07 4.75
CA GLY A 186 18.32 -13.20 4.86
C GLY A 186 17.40 -13.39 3.66
N LEU A 187 16.08 -13.38 3.89
CA LEU A 187 15.08 -13.30 2.83
C LEU A 187 14.48 -11.91 2.78
N LEU A 188 14.29 -11.38 1.58
CA LEU A 188 13.52 -10.14 1.40
C LEU A 188 12.84 -10.12 0.03
N GLY A 189 11.68 -9.48 -0.02
CA GLY A 189 10.95 -9.31 -1.26
C GLY A 189 9.76 -8.38 -1.09
N ILE A 190 9.29 -7.82 -2.19
CA ILE A 190 8.17 -6.86 -2.24
C ILE A 190 7.03 -7.49 -3.03
N SER A 191 5.77 -7.31 -2.55
CA SER A 191 4.58 -7.77 -3.28
C SER A 191 4.55 -9.31 -3.33
N TYR A 192 4.40 -9.91 -4.49
CA TYR A 192 4.57 -11.36 -4.67
C TYR A 192 5.90 -11.86 -4.06
N GLY A 193 7.00 -11.09 -4.19
CA GLY A 193 8.29 -11.40 -3.54
C GLY A 193 8.20 -11.36 -2.01
N GLY A 194 7.36 -10.50 -1.45
CA GLY A 194 7.03 -10.46 -0.03
C GLY A 194 6.31 -11.74 0.41
N TRP A 195 5.31 -12.17 -0.35
CA TRP A 195 4.62 -13.44 -0.12
C TRP A 195 5.58 -14.64 -0.22
N LEU A 196 6.49 -14.66 -1.21
CA LEU A 196 7.54 -15.69 -1.31
C LEU A 196 8.46 -15.68 -0.07
N THR A 197 8.71 -14.52 0.51
CA THR A 197 9.46 -14.39 1.77
C THR A 197 8.69 -15.04 2.92
N VAL A 198 7.38 -14.77 3.04
CA VAL A 198 6.52 -15.43 4.05
C VAL A 198 6.51 -16.95 3.87
N MET A 199 6.34 -17.43 2.63
CA MET A 199 6.39 -18.88 2.35
C MET A 199 7.69 -19.52 2.80
N GLY A 200 8.84 -18.84 2.64
CA GLY A 200 10.14 -19.30 3.13
C GLY A 200 10.29 -19.26 4.65
N MET A 201 9.41 -18.54 5.38
CA MET A 201 9.40 -18.48 6.85
C MET A 201 8.52 -19.57 7.49
N LEU A 202 7.59 -20.19 6.77
CA LEU A 202 6.63 -21.15 7.32
C LEU A 202 7.32 -22.45 7.79
N ASP A 203 8.27 -22.95 7.01
CA ASP A 203 9.13 -24.10 7.34
C ASP A 203 10.59 -23.73 7.01
N PRO A 204 11.22 -22.86 7.83
CA PRO A 204 12.45 -22.19 7.45
C PRO A 204 13.65 -23.13 7.47
N HIS A 205 14.58 -22.93 6.54
CA HIS A 205 15.90 -23.54 6.59
C HIS A 205 16.66 -23.06 7.85
N PRO A 206 17.41 -23.93 8.57
CA PRO A 206 18.14 -23.54 9.79
C PRO A 206 19.15 -22.39 9.63
N ALA A 207 19.62 -22.12 8.40
CA ALA A 207 20.50 -20.99 8.10
C ALA A 207 19.73 -19.66 7.92
N LEU A 208 18.40 -19.67 7.85
CA LEU A 208 17.60 -18.45 7.73
C LEU A 208 17.65 -17.67 9.05
N GLY A 209 18.26 -16.49 9.04
CA GLY A 209 18.51 -15.69 10.23
C GLY A 209 17.71 -14.38 10.29
N ALA A 210 17.07 -13.97 9.20
CA ALA A 210 16.22 -12.77 9.16
C ALA A 210 15.32 -12.78 7.92
N ALA A 211 14.13 -12.18 8.02
CA ALA A 211 13.20 -12.05 6.91
C ALA A 211 12.56 -10.65 6.86
N SER A 212 12.36 -10.11 5.65
CA SER A 212 11.62 -8.87 5.47
C SER A 212 10.58 -9.01 4.36
N PRO A 213 9.35 -9.50 4.70
CA PRO A 213 8.21 -9.48 3.79
C PRO A 213 7.69 -8.04 3.67
N GLN A 214 7.74 -7.49 2.47
CA GLN A 214 7.42 -6.09 2.21
C GLN A 214 6.22 -6.01 1.27
N ALA A 215 5.18 -5.23 1.61
CA ALA A 215 3.90 -5.23 0.91
C ALA A 215 3.49 -6.66 0.50
N SER A 216 3.58 -7.58 1.45
CA SER A 216 3.26 -8.97 1.21
C SER A 216 1.76 -9.19 1.26
N PRO A 217 1.12 -9.72 0.21
CA PRO A 217 -0.26 -10.17 0.36
C PRO A 217 -0.36 -11.28 1.41
N ALA A 218 -1.49 -11.32 2.12
CA ALA A 218 -1.80 -12.31 3.15
C ALA A 218 -3.08 -13.07 2.84
N ASP A 219 -4.10 -12.40 2.31
CA ASP A 219 -5.39 -12.99 1.97
C ASP A 219 -6.01 -12.26 0.77
N MET A 220 -6.07 -12.94 -0.35
CA MET A 220 -6.51 -12.41 -1.64
C MET A 220 -8.03 -12.24 -1.76
N PHE A 221 -8.80 -12.72 -0.79
CA PHE A 221 -10.25 -12.56 -0.74
C PHE A 221 -10.70 -11.42 0.18
N ILE A 222 -9.96 -11.19 1.25
CA ILE A 222 -10.36 -10.23 2.29
C ILE A 222 -9.92 -8.81 1.98
N GLY A 223 -8.67 -8.60 1.52
CA GLY A 223 -8.19 -7.22 1.42
C GLY A 223 -6.90 -6.98 0.65
N ASP A 224 -6.41 -7.99 -0.08
CA ASP A 224 -5.24 -7.84 -0.95
C ASP A 224 -5.66 -7.83 -2.44
N ASP A 225 -4.77 -8.08 -3.38
CA ASP A 225 -4.85 -7.78 -4.81
C ASP A 225 -6.18 -8.09 -5.52
N PHE A 226 -6.90 -9.19 -5.19
CA PHE A 226 -7.96 -9.69 -6.08
C PHE A 226 -9.37 -9.45 -5.61
N LEU A 227 -9.65 -9.59 -4.31
CA LEU A 227 -10.95 -9.25 -3.73
C LEU A 227 -10.78 -8.43 -2.45
N HIS A 228 -11.75 -7.57 -2.20
CA HIS A 228 -11.90 -6.87 -0.93
C HIS A 228 -13.28 -7.16 -0.37
N ASN A 229 -13.34 -7.85 0.77
CA ASN A 229 -14.59 -8.22 1.44
C ASN A 229 -15.64 -8.80 0.47
N GLY A 230 -15.19 -9.71 -0.41
CA GLY A 230 -16.01 -10.39 -1.41
C GLY A 230 -16.32 -9.61 -2.69
N ALA A 231 -15.86 -8.37 -2.82
CA ALA A 231 -15.97 -7.58 -4.04
C ALA A 231 -14.73 -7.77 -4.93
N LEU A 232 -14.93 -8.23 -6.17
CA LEU A 232 -13.81 -8.47 -7.10
C LEU A 232 -13.18 -7.16 -7.55
N ARG A 233 -11.88 -7.03 -7.38
CA ARG A 233 -11.09 -5.94 -7.96
C ARG A 233 -10.86 -6.21 -9.45
N LEU A 234 -11.81 -5.79 -10.27
CA LEU A 234 -11.93 -6.20 -11.67
C LEU A 234 -10.68 -5.89 -12.50
N SER A 235 -10.24 -4.62 -12.52
CA SER A 235 -9.11 -4.24 -13.37
C SER A 235 -7.77 -4.84 -12.90
N PRO A 236 -7.45 -4.93 -11.58
CA PRO A 236 -6.30 -5.69 -11.09
C PRO A 236 -6.38 -7.17 -11.45
N ALA A 237 -7.46 -7.86 -11.05
CA ALA A 237 -7.62 -9.29 -11.26
C ALA A 237 -7.53 -9.68 -12.74
N PHE A 238 -8.21 -8.96 -13.62
CA PHE A 238 -8.15 -9.19 -15.07
C PHE A 238 -6.75 -8.96 -15.63
N GLY A 239 -6.18 -7.79 -15.35
CA GLY A 239 -4.89 -7.38 -15.92
C GLY A 239 -3.72 -8.20 -15.41
N TYR A 240 -3.70 -8.51 -14.10
CA TYR A 240 -2.62 -9.26 -13.47
C TYR A 240 -2.66 -10.75 -13.86
N SER A 241 -3.83 -11.39 -13.81
CA SER A 241 -3.96 -12.78 -14.25
C SER A 241 -3.51 -12.95 -15.70
N ALA A 242 -3.96 -12.06 -16.60
CA ALA A 242 -3.50 -12.06 -17.99
C ALA A 242 -1.98 -11.88 -18.11
N MET A 243 -1.41 -10.93 -17.35
CA MET A 243 0.02 -10.64 -17.38
C MET A 243 0.87 -11.82 -16.92
N MET A 244 0.41 -12.54 -15.91
CA MET A 244 1.18 -13.62 -15.28
C MET A 244 1.01 -14.97 -15.97
N GLU A 245 -0.16 -15.25 -16.54
CA GLU A 245 -0.52 -16.60 -17.00
C GLU A 245 -0.69 -16.73 -18.52
N SER A 246 -0.56 -15.64 -19.30
CA SER A 246 -0.59 -15.73 -20.76
C SER A 246 0.71 -16.28 -21.37
N GLY A 247 1.73 -16.52 -20.58
CA GLY A 247 3.02 -17.09 -20.99
C GLY A 247 4.02 -17.21 -19.85
N LYS A 248 5.22 -17.71 -20.17
CA LYS A 248 6.30 -17.91 -19.18
C LYS A 248 6.90 -16.59 -18.68
N GLU A 249 6.79 -15.54 -19.49
CA GLU A 249 7.20 -14.17 -19.15
C GLU A 249 5.99 -13.28 -18.87
N THR A 250 6.21 -12.12 -18.27
CA THR A 250 5.15 -11.13 -18.04
C THR A 250 4.72 -10.48 -19.35
N ASN A 251 3.45 -10.65 -19.73
CA ASN A 251 2.88 -10.09 -20.94
C ASN A 251 1.68 -9.20 -20.60
N LYS A 252 1.84 -7.88 -20.77
CA LYS A 252 0.74 -6.93 -20.52
C LYS A 252 -0.39 -7.14 -21.51
N PHE A 253 -1.61 -7.26 -21.00
CA PHE A 253 -2.80 -7.30 -21.84
C PHE A 253 -2.92 -6.01 -22.68
N LYS A 254 -3.20 -6.15 -23.97
CA LYS A 254 -3.42 -5.02 -24.86
C LYS A 254 -4.90 -4.72 -24.94
N PHE A 255 -5.30 -3.61 -24.33
CA PHE A 255 -6.64 -3.09 -24.44
C PHE A 255 -6.86 -2.50 -25.83
N ASP A 256 -8.02 -2.74 -26.42
CA ASP A 256 -8.46 -2.17 -27.68
C ASP A 256 -9.08 -0.76 -27.51
N GLN A 257 -9.32 -0.34 -26.25
CA GLN A 257 -9.74 1.00 -25.88
C GLN A 257 -8.73 1.59 -24.88
N PHE A 258 -8.39 2.89 -25.06
CA PHE A 258 -7.49 3.59 -24.15
C PHE A 258 -8.12 3.82 -22.79
N ASP A 259 -9.40 4.24 -22.77
CA ASP A 259 -10.17 4.38 -21.52
C ASP A 259 -10.71 3.02 -21.09
N THR A 260 -10.06 2.41 -20.12
CA THR A 260 -10.47 1.09 -19.64
C THR A 260 -11.81 1.09 -18.89
N TYR A 261 -12.32 2.26 -18.51
CA TYR A 261 -13.70 2.36 -18.02
C TYR A 261 -14.69 1.90 -19.12
N GLU A 262 -14.55 2.40 -20.33
CA GLU A 262 -15.38 1.97 -21.48
C GLU A 262 -15.14 0.50 -21.83
N PHE A 263 -13.87 0.07 -21.86
CA PHE A 263 -13.53 -1.32 -22.13
C PHE A 263 -14.27 -2.29 -21.19
N TYR A 264 -14.22 -2.06 -19.89
CA TYR A 264 -14.89 -2.93 -18.92
C TYR A 264 -16.40 -2.75 -18.90
N LEU A 265 -16.91 -1.57 -19.25
CA LEU A 265 -18.35 -1.36 -19.42
C LEU A 265 -18.88 -2.16 -20.61
N ASP A 266 -18.16 -2.17 -21.74
CA ASP A 266 -18.45 -2.96 -22.96
C ASP A 266 -18.22 -4.46 -22.75
N LEU A 267 -17.38 -4.85 -21.79
CA LEU A 267 -17.29 -6.25 -21.35
C LEU A 267 -18.65 -6.75 -20.85
N SER A 268 -19.44 -5.87 -20.27
CA SER A 268 -20.83 -6.05 -19.83
C SER A 268 -20.99 -7.00 -18.62
N VAL A 269 -20.57 -8.27 -18.73
CA VAL A 269 -20.62 -9.27 -17.67
C VAL A 269 -19.30 -10.03 -17.57
N LEU A 270 -18.94 -10.51 -16.37
CA LEU A 270 -17.63 -11.13 -16.11
C LEU A 270 -17.35 -12.34 -17.01
N SER A 271 -18.37 -13.16 -17.29
CA SER A 271 -18.23 -14.34 -18.18
C SER A 271 -17.75 -14.00 -19.60
N ASN A 272 -17.92 -12.75 -20.04
CA ASN A 272 -17.44 -12.31 -21.35
C ASN A 272 -15.91 -12.17 -21.41
N ALA A 273 -15.20 -12.08 -20.29
CA ALA A 273 -13.74 -12.12 -20.28
C ALA A 273 -13.22 -13.41 -20.91
N ASN A 274 -13.74 -14.57 -20.51
CA ASN A 274 -13.40 -15.86 -21.12
C ASN A 274 -13.92 -15.97 -22.55
N LYS A 275 -15.14 -15.50 -22.84
CA LYS A 275 -15.73 -15.63 -24.18
C LYS A 275 -14.97 -14.82 -25.24
N LYS A 276 -14.53 -13.60 -24.88
CA LYS A 276 -13.93 -12.66 -25.84
C LYS A 276 -12.38 -12.70 -25.83
N TYR A 277 -11.75 -12.88 -24.67
CA TYR A 277 -10.32 -12.62 -24.51
C TYR A 277 -9.51 -13.82 -23.97
N PHE A 278 -9.92 -14.45 -22.90
CA PHE A 278 -9.11 -15.46 -22.21
C PHE A 278 -9.31 -16.89 -22.73
N HIS A 279 -10.47 -17.19 -23.28
CA HIS A 279 -10.83 -18.50 -23.87
C HIS A 279 -10.56 -19.68 -22.92
N GLY A 280 -10.74 -19.47 -21.62
CA GLY A 280 -10.48 -20.46 -20.57
C GLY A 280 -8.99 -20.75 -20.28
N LYS A 281 -8.06 -19.98 -20.86
CA LYS A 281 -6.61 -20.24 -20.78
C LYS A 281 -5.90 -19.57 -19.60
N ILE A 282 -6.61 -18.79 -18.80
CA ILE A 282 -6.06 -18.09 -17.63
C ILE A 282 -6.56 -18.80 -16.36
N PRO A 283 -5.74 -19.67 -15.73
CA PRO A 283 -6.17 -20.51 -14.59
C PRO A 283 -6.69 -19.71 -13.41
N SER A 284 -6.00 -18.62 -12.98
CA SER A 284 -6.43 -17.78 -11.85
C SER A 284 -7.78 -17.14 -12.12
N TRP A 285 -7.99 -16.56 -13.30
CA TRP A 285 -9.29 -15.99 -13.66
C TRP A 285 -10.42 -17.02 -13.58
N ASN A 286 -10.16 -18.25 -14.09
CA ASN A 286 -11.14 -19.34 -14.02
C ASN A 286 -11.45 -19.71 -12.56
N ALA A 287 -10.42 -19.76 -11.71
CA ALA A 287 -10.56 -20.06 -10.30
C ALA A 287 -11.35 -18.95 -9.55
N PHE A 288 -11.07 -17.68 -9.83
CA PHE A 288 -11.84 -16.55 -9.26
C PHE A 288 -13.31 -16.62 -9.63
N MET A 289 -13.61 -16.95 -10.90
CA MET A 289 -14.98 -17.12 -11.36
C MET A 289 -15.70 -18.36 -10.78
N ALA A 290 -14.95 -19.36 -10.35
CA ALA A 290 -15.49 -20.58 -9.72
C ALA A 290 -15.65 -20.45 -8.20
N ASN A 291 -14.97 -19.50 -7.55
CA ASN A 291 -14.90 -19.36 -6.10
C ASN A 291 -15.31 -17.95 -5.66
N GLU A 292 -16.60 -17.62 -5.85
CA GLU A 292 -17.15 -16.30 -5.48
C GLU A 292 -17.22 -16.10 -3.96
N THR A 293 -17.29 -17.20 -3.18
CA THR A 293 -17.31 -17.19 -1.72
C THR A 293 -15.95 -17.62 -1.16
N TYR A 294 -15.73 -17.42 0.14
CA TYR A 294 -14.47 -17.75 0.81
C TYR A 294 -14.36 -19.28 1.01
N THR A 295 -14.08 -19.96 -0.10
CA THR A 295 -13.91 -21.42 -0.16
C THR A 295 -12.51 -21.85 0.29
N ASP A 296 -12.27 -23.15 0.37
CA ASP A 296 -10.94 -23.71 0.65
C ASP A 296 -9.88 -23.24 -0.35
N TYR A 297 -10.27 -22.95 -1.61
CA TYR A 297 -9.36 -22.34 -2.60
C TYR A 297 -8.67 -21.07 -2.07
N TRP A 298 -9.42 -20.15 -1.42
CA TRP A 298 -8.87 -18.92 -0.86
C TRP A 298 -8.17 -19.17 0.47
N LYS A 299 -8.76 -20.01 1.33
CA LYS A 299 -8.22 -20.33 2.66
C LYS A 299 -6.85 -20.99 2.58
N ASP A 300 -6.65 -21.89 1.62
CA ASP A 300 -5.38 -22.61 1.42
C ASP A 300 -4.26 -21.69 0.91
N GLN A 301 -4.61 -20.56 0.29
CA GLN A 301 -3.65 -19.54 -0.16
C GLN A 301 -3.38 -18.47 0.89
N ALA A 302 -4.29 -18.29 1.87
CA ALA A 302 -4.16 -17.30 2.92
C ALA A 302 -3.04 -17.68 3.90
N VAL A 303 -1.97 -16.88 3.97
CA VAL A 303 -0.80 -17.21 4.82
C VAL A 303 -1.07 -17.00 6.31
N THR A 304 -2.02 -16.14 6.68
CA THR A 304 -2.32 -15.83 8.08
C THR A 304 -2.74 -17.07 8.89
N GLY A 305 -3.49 -17.99 8.28
CA GLY A 305 -3.88 -19.26 8.92
C GLY A 305 -2.70 -20.20 9.23
N GLN A 306 -1.56 -19.98 8.61
CA GLN A 306 -0.38 -20.83 8.66
C GLN A 306 0.73 -20.25 9.55
N LEU A 307 0.66 -18.95 9.89
CA LEU A 307 1.61 -18.28 10.78
C LEU A 307 1.27 -18.62 12.24
N THR A 308 1.98 -19.60 12.80
CA THR A 308 1.75 -20.13 14.16
C THR A 308 2.95 -19.94 15.09
N GLN A 309 3.99 -19.28 14.63
CA GLN A 309 5.20 -18.95 15.40
C GLN A 309 5.99 -17.84 14.70
N VAL A 310 6.79 -17.09 15.46
CA VAL A 310 7.88 -16.26 14.94
C VAL A 310 9.10 -17.15 14.79
N SER A 311 9.37 -17.61 13.59
CA SER A 311 10.43 -18.58 13.31
C SER A 311 11.80 -17.92 13.06
N VAL A 312 11.79 -16.66 12.66
CA VAL A 312 12.97 -15.82 12.43
C VAL A 312 12.61 -14.36 12.71
N PRO A 313 13.58 -13.50 13.09
CA PRO A 313 13.37 -12.07 13.18
C PRO A 313 12.75 -11.51 11.88
N THR A 314 11.63 -10.81 12.00
CA THR A 314 10.79 -10.42 10.88
C THR A 314 10.56 -8.92 10.84
N LEU A 315 10.88 -8.27 9.70
CA LEU A 315 10.62 -6.87 9.44
C LEU A 315 9.50 -6.73 8.38
N ASN A 316 8.26 -6.52 8.83
CA ASN A 316 7.13 -6.24 7.95
C ASN A 316 7.19 -4.79 7.46
N VAL A 317 6.90 -4.55 6.17
CA VAL A 317 6.93 -3.20 5.60
C VAL A 317 5.65 -2.92 4.82
N ALA A 318 5.02 -1.77 5.08
CA ALA A 318 3.80 -1.33 4.42
C ALA A 318 3.87 0.15 3.98
N GLY A 319 3.04 0.53 3.04
CA GLY A 319 2.84 1.93 2.63
C GLY A 319 1.39 2.37 2.86
N TRP A 320 1.17 3.55 3.48
CA TRP A 320 -0.17 4.07 3.77
C TRP A 320 -1.07 4.21 2.54
N TRP A 321 -0.49 4.47 1.37
CA TRP A 321 -1.20 4.58 0.09
C TRP A 321 -0.86 3.42 -0.85
N ASP A 322 -0.60 2.23 -0.26
CA ASP A 322 -0.51 1.02 -1.07
C ASP A 322 -1.88 0.74 -1.71
N ALA A 323 -1.87 0.60 -3.03
CA ALA A 323 -3.06 0.39 -3.84
C ALA A 323 -3.29 -1.10 -4.17
N GLU A 324 -2.42 -1.98 -3.66
CA GLU A 324 -2.37 -3.40 -3.97
C GLU A 324 -2.47 -4.22 -2.67
N ASP A 325 -1.42 -4.25 -1.84
CA ASP A 325 -1.29 -5.10 -0.67
C ASP A 325 -1.06 -4.27 0.62
N PHE A 326 -2.09 -3.59 1.10
CA PHE A 326 -2.02 -2.88 2.38
C PHE A 326 -2.52 -3.72 3.56
N TYR A 327 -3.54 -4.56 3.32
CA TYR A 327 -4.10 -5.46 4.33
C TYR A 327 -3.07 -6.50 4.80
N GLY A 328 -2.31 -7.06 3.85
CA GLY A 328 -1.41 -8.19 4.09
C GLY A 328 -0.33 -7.93 5.15
N PRO A 329 0.53 -6.89 5.04
CA PRO A 329 1.59 -6.64 6.02
C PRO A 329 1.06 -6.41 7.44
N LEU A 330 -0.09 -5.73 7.57
CA LEU A 330 -0.76 -5.50 8.85
C LEU A 330 -1.27 -6.82 9.45
N SER A 331 -1.86 -7.68 8.62
CA SER A 331 -2.41 -8.97 9.05
C SER A 331 -1.32 -9.96 9.42
N ILE A 332 -0.21 -10.00 8.65
CA ILE A 332 0.97 -10.82 8.97
C ILE A 332 1.57 -10.37 10.29
N TYR A 333 1.82 -9.06 10.46
CA TYR A 333 2.36 -8.51 11.71
C TYR A 333 1.45 -8.87 12.90
N LYS A 334 0.16 -8.52 12.84
CA LYS A 334 -0.80 -8.83 13.91
C LYS A 334 -0.86 -10.32 14.23
N LYS A 335 -0.76 -11.18 13.20
CA LYS A 335 -0.80 -12.63 13.41
C LYS A 335 0.47 -13.15 14.08
N LEU A 336 1.63 -12.65 13.71
CA LEU A 336 2.89 -13.02 14.34
C LEU A 336 2.98 -12.52 15.78
N GLU A 337 2.42 -11.35 16.11
CA GLU A 337 2.35 -10.82 17.48
C GLU A 337 1.68 -11.79 18.47
N GLU A 338 0.72 -12.61 18.02
CA GLU A 338 0.10 -13.63 18.88
C GLU A 338 1.13 -14.65 19.42
N TYR A 339 2.26 -14.81 18.74
CA TYR A 339 3.30 -15.81 19.02
C TYR A 339 4.67 -15.21 19.36
N ASP A 340 4.83 -13.89 19.27
CA ASP A 340 6.12 -13.23 19.50
C ASP A 340 6.44 -13.11 20.99
N LYS A 341 7.33 -14.00 21.46
CA LYS A 341 7.82 -14.02 22.83
C LYS A 341 9.19 -13.36 22.99
N ALA A 342 9.89 -13.18 21.88
CA ALA A 342 11.27 -12.70 21.87
C ALA A 342 11.36 -11.21 21.47
N ASN A 343 10.26 -10.60 21.06
CA ASN A 343 10.18 -9.26 20.48
C ASN A 343 11.05 -9.15 19.21
N GLU A 344 10.79 -10.06 18.27
CA GLU A 344 11.52 -10.20 17.00
C GLU A 344 10.61 -9.98 15.78
N ASN A 345 9.36 -9.53 15.99
CA ASN A 345 8.42 -9.20 14.94
C ASN A 345 8.19 -7.70 14.88
N PHE A 346 8.64 -7.05 13.82
CA PHE A 346 8.64 -5.59 13.65
C PHE A 346 7.76 -5.16 12.50
N ILE A 347 7.21 -3.93 12.59
CA ILE A 347 6.49 -3.32 11.48
C ILE A 347 6.95 -1.89 11.20
N VAL A 348 7.13 -1.57 9.92
CA VAL A 348 7.37 -0.21 9.44
C VAL A 348 6.29 0.18 8.44
N ILE A 349 5.59 1.29 8.71
CA ILE A 349 4.55 1.79 7.83
C ILE A 349 4.88 3.23 7.43
N GLY A 350 5.26 3.41 6.17
CA GLY A 350 5.69 4.71 5.66
C GLY A 350 4.68 5.34 4.69
N PRO A 351 4.97 6.58 4.24
CA PRO A 351 4.05 7.35 3.41
C PRO A 351 4.16 6.97 1.93
N TRP A 352 4.19 5.69 1.63
CA TRP A 352 4.49 5.19 0.30
C TRP A 352 3.28 4.58 -0.40
N ARG A 353 3.37 4.54 -1.73
CA ARG A 353 2.62 3.61 -2.57
C ARG A 353 3.27 2.23 -2.55
N HIS A 354 2.67 1.26 -3.19
CA HIS A 354 3.17 -0.11 -3.36
C HIS A 354 4.65 -0.13 -3.79
N GLY A 355 5.53 -0.63 -2.92
CA GLY A 355 6.98 -0.69 -3.13
C GLY A 355 7.66 0.67 -3.29
N GLY A 356 7.04 1.77 -2.83
CA GLY A 356 7.56 3.13 -2.99
C GLY A 356 8.92 3.35 -2.34
N TRP A 357 9.18 2.71 -1.19
CA TRP A 357 10.47 2.76 -0.46
C TRP A 357 11.66 2.23 -1.26
N ALA A 358 11.41 1.38 -2.25
CA ALA A 358 12.44 0.81 -3.12
C ALA A 358 12.57 1.52 -4.48
N ARG A 359 11.60 2.38 -4.86
CA ARG A 359 11.45 2.88 -6.25
C ARG A 359 11.40 4.40 -6.38
N SER A 360 11.42 5.13 -5.27
CA SER A 360 11.37 6.60 -5.25
C SER A 360 12.20 7.14 -4.09
N ASP A 361 12.37 8.45 -4.03
CA ASP A 361 12.92 9.13 -2.87
C ASP A 361 11.94 9.20 -1.68
N GLY A 362 10.63 9.03 -1.94
CA GLY A 362 9.59 9.12 -0.93
C GLY A 362 9.25 10.55 -0.50
N ARG A 363 9.76 11.57 -1.21
CA ARG A 363 9.53 12.99 -0.90
C ARG A 363 8.13 13.45 -1.24
N LYS A 364 7.58 12.94 -2.35
CA LYS A 364 6.25 13.29 -2.85
C LYS A 364 5.46 12.06 -3.28
N LEU A 365 4.15 12.12 -3.09
CA LEU A 365 3.23 11.14 -3.63
C LEU A 365 2.06 11.87 -4.30
N GLY A 366 2.02 11.89 -5.64
CA GLY A 366 1.10 12.73 -6.38
C GLY A 366 1.33 14.21 -6.07
N ALA A 367 0.29 14.91 -5.60
CA ALA A 367 0.37 16.31 -5.16
C ALA A 367 0.86 16.46 -3.72
N VAL A 368 0.84 15.38 -2.92
CA VAL A 368 1.16 15.42 -1.49
C VAL A 368 2.67 15.52 -1.30
N ASP A 369 3.13 16.57 -0.60
CA ASP A 369 4.52 16.71 -0.16
C ASP A 369 4.68 16.05 1.22
N LEU A 370 5.64 15.15 1.33
CA LEU A 370 5.89 14.32 2.51
C LEU A 370 7.16 14.76 3.27
N GLY A 371 7.86 15.76 2.76
CA GLY A 371 8.98 16.44 3.39
C GLY A 371 10.22 15.57 3.59
N GLY A 372 11.12 15.43 2.69
CA GLY A 372 12.37 14.69 2.83
C GLY A 372 12.38 13.31 2.16
N ASP A 373 13.53 12.65 2.20
CA ASP A 373 13.80 11.40 1.50
C ASP A 373 13.37 10.20 2.35
N GLN A 374 12.06 10.00 2.51
CA GLN A 374 11.49 8.98 3.39
C GLN A 374 11.91 7.55 3.01
N SER A 375 12.14 7.32 1.72
CA SER A 375 12.59 6.00 1.22
C SER A 375 14.06 5.74 1.53
N LEU A 376 14.92 6.76 1.43
CA LEU A 376 16.32 6.65 1.83
C LEU A 376 16.45 6.45 3.34
N TYR A 377 15.63 7.19 4.14
CA TYR A 377 15.57 6.97 5.59
C TYR A 377 15.30 5.50 5.92
N PHE A 378 14.27 4.91 5.31
CA PHE A 378 13.93 3.50 5.52
C PHE A 378 15.10 2.58 5.13
N ARG A 379 15.66 2.72 3.93
CA ARG A 379 16.71 1.83 3.46
C ARG A 379 17.99 1.93 4.31
N ALA A 380 18.41 3.15 4.66
CA ALA A 380 19.67 3.40 5.35
C ALA A 380 19.57 3.26 6.88
N LYS A 381 18.42 3.62 7.48
CA LYS A 381 18.28 3.67 8.95
C LYS A 381 17.45 2.53 9.52
N VAL A 382 16.74 1.75 8.67
CA VAL A 382 15.90 0.64 9.11
C VAL A 382 16.34 -0.66 8.45
N GLN A 383 16.20 -0.78 7.13
CA GLN A 383 16.43 -2.05 6.42
C GLN A 383 17.89 -2.53 6.52
N ALA A 384 18.85 -1.67 6.26
CA ALA A 384 20.26 -2.05 6.32
C ALA A 384 20.70 -2.39 7.75
N PRO A 385 20.39 -1.60 8.81
CA PRO A 385 20.68 -1.98 10.18
C PRO A 385 20.01 -3.27 10.64
N PHE A 386 18.75 -3.55 10.21
CA PHE A 386 18.06 -4.81 10.55
C PHE A 386 18.85 -6.04 10.07
N PHE A 387 19.19 -6.08 8.80
CA PHE A 387 19.97 -7.22 8.29
C PHE A 387 21.39 -7.28 8.83
N ALA A 388 22.03 -6.15 9.10
CA ALA A 388 23.36 -6.13 9.70
C ALA A 388 23.34 -6.69 11.14
N HIS A 389 22.35 -6.35 11.92
CA HIS A 389 22.19 -6.86 13.28
C HIS A 389 21.98 -8.38 13.28
N TYR A 390 20.94 -8.86 12.59
CA TYR A 390 20.56 -10.27 12.68
C TYR A 390 21.46 -11.22 11.87
N LEU A 391 22.09 -10.74 10.80
CA LEU A 391 22.93 -11.62 9.96
C LEU A 391 24.41 -11.49 10.24
N LYS A 392 24.90 -10.33 10.72
CA LYS A 392 26.33 -10.09 10.99
C LYS A 392 26.64 -9.94 12.47
N GLY A 393 25.62 -9.77 13.33
CA GLY A 393 25.81 -9.51 14.76
C GLY A 393 26.29 -8.09 15.05
N GLU A 394 26.05 -7.14 14.16
CA GLU A 394 26.41 -5.73 14.35
C GLU A 394 25.41 -5.03 15.28
N ASP A 395 25.91 -4.21 16.19
CA ASP A 395 25.09 -3.43 17.13
C ASP A 395 24.63 -2.11 16.47
N ARG A 396 23.76 -2.23 15.46
CA ARG A 396 23.20 -1.09 14.70
C ARG A 396 21.67 -1.03 14.73
N TRP A 397 21.02 -1.95 15.47
CA TRP A 397 19.56 -2.06 15.52
C TRP A 397 19.02 -1.43 16.80
N GLU A 398 18.42 -0.24 16.67
CA GLU A 398 17.80 0.52 17.77
C GLU A 398 16.32 0.82 17.46
N MET A 399 15.68 -0.01 16.65
CA MET A 399 14.31 0.25 16.18
C MET A 399 13.28 -0.13 17.24
N PRO A 400 12.19 0.65 17.37
CA PRO A 400 11.03 0.23 18.12
C PRO A 400 10.34 -0.92 17.39
N GLU A 401 9.49 -1.66 18.08
CA GLU A 401 8.69 -2.73 17.49
C GLU A 401 7.83 -2.24 16.32
N ALA A 402 7.23 -1.06 16.45
CA ALA A 402 6.51 -0.43 15.34
C ALA A 402 7.00 0.99 15.07
N LEU A 403 7.36 1.26 13.81
CA LEU A 403 7.75 2.57 13.33
C LEU A 403 6.75 3.04 12.27
N THR A 404 6.01 4.11 12.55
CA THR A 404 4.97 4.59 11.65
C THR A 404 5.17 6.05 11.27
N PHE A 405 4.94 6.37 10.00
CA PHE A 405 4.94 7.76 9.53
C PHE A 405 3.57 8.39 9.75
N GLN A 406 3.48 9.38 10.64
CA GLN A 406 2.25 10.14 10.82
C GLN A 406 2.09 11.12 9.66
N THR A 407 1.16 10.83 8.77
CA THR A 407 0.80 11.74 7.67
C THR A 407 0.07 12.97 8.21
N GLY A 408 0.12 14.08 7.49
CA GLY A 408 -0.39 15.37 7.98
C GLY A 408 0.62 16.15 8.82
N SER A 409 1.32 15.53 9.78
CA SER A 409 2.50 16.13 10.44
C SER A 409 3.81 15.82 9.71
N ASN A 410 3.82 14.77 8.91
CA ASN A 410 4.97 14.26 8.16
C ASN A 410 6.17 13.93 9.06
N THR A 411 5.90 13.17 10.12
CA THR A 411 6.91 12.76 11.11
C THR A 411 6.88 11.25 11.36
N TRP A 412 8.05 10.66 11.56
CA TRP A 412 8.17 9.29 12.04
C TRP A 412 7.88 9.22 13.54
N THR A 413 7.14 8.19 13.95
CA THR A 413 6.73 7.98 15.33
C THR A 413 7.01 6.54 15.74
N SER A 414 7.72 6.39 16.84
CA SER A 414 8.00 5.10 17.49
C SER A 414 6.82 4.65 18.35
N GLN A 415 6.43 3.39 18.22
CA GLN A 415 5.35 2.77 18.98
C GLN A 415 5.85 1.46 19.60
N LYS A 416 5.28 1.06 20.74
CA LYS A 416 5.57 -0.23 21.38
C LYS A 416 4.86 -1.41 20.73
N ALA A 417 3.85 -1.15 19.94
CA ALA A 417 3.08 -2.09 19.13
C ALA A 417 2.22 -1.33 18.14
N TRP A 418 1.71 -1.98 17.12
CA TRP A 418 0.74 -1.40 16.20
C TRP A 418 -0.53 -2.26 16.09
N PRO A 419 -1.76 -1.70 16.26
CA PRO A 419 -2.03 -0.32 16.73
C PRO A 419 -1.53 -0.07 18.17
N PRO A 420 -1.24 1.20 18.55
CA PRO A 420 -0.85 1.52 19.93
C PRO A 420 -2.03 1.27 20.87
N SER A 421 -1.80 0.53 21.97
CA SER A 421 -2.87 0.14 22.91
C SER A 421 -3.25 1.24 23.91
N ASP A 422 -2.30 2.09 24.30
CA ASP A 422 -2.40 2.94 25.48
C ASP A 422 -2.61 4.42 25.21
N SER A 423 -2.54 4.86 23.94
CA SER A 423 -2.45 6.27 23.58
C SER A 423 -3.66 6.84 22.84
N PHE A 424 -4.72 6.05 22.63
CA PHE A 424 -5.92 6.52 21.94
C PHE A 424 -7.20 6.28 22.73
N GLU A 425 -8.25 7.02 22.36
CA GLU A 425 -9.63 6.78 22.75
C GLU A 425 -10.48 6.52 21.52
N THR A 426 -11.46 5.65 21.66
CA THR A 426 -12.43 5.40 20.60
C THR A 426 -13.45 6.52 20.58
N ARG A 427 -13.58 7.24 19.46
CA ARG A 427 -14.58 8.28 19.25
C ARG A 427 -15.42 7.98 18.01
N ASN A 428 -16.72 8.17 18.11
CA ASN A 428 -17.66 8.00 17.01
C ASN A 428 -17.88 9.34 16.30
N LEU A 429 -17.68 9.38 14.98
CA LEU A 429 -17.98 10.51 14.13
C LEU A 429 -19.28 10.21 13.38
N TYR A 430 -20.38 10.85 13.81
CA TYR A 430 -21.74 10.57 13.36
C TYR A 430 -22.13 11.38 12.12
N PHE A 431 -22.98 10.77 11.28
CA PHE A 431 -23.61 11.42 10.14
C PHE A 431 -24.84 12.19 10.59
N HIS A 432 -24.98 13.42 10.09
CA HIS A 432 -26.10 14.33 10.39
C HIS A 432 -26.78 14.80 9.12
N ASP A 433 -27.87 15.54 9.27
CA ASP A 433 -28.57 16.17 8.14
C ASP A 433 -27.68 17.17 7.40
N LYS A 434 -28.07 17.48 6.16
CA LYS A 434 -27.38 18.47 5.30
C LYS A 434 -25.90 18.17 5.06
N GLY A 435 -25.52 16.86 5.07
CA GLY A 435 -24.15 16.46 4.82
C GLY A 435 -23.16 16.85 5.91
N GLN A 436 -23.58 16.98 7.16
CA GLN A 436 -22.69 17.30 8.28
C GLN A 436 -22.17 16.04 9.00
N LEU A 437 -20.95 16.15 9.52
CA LEU A 437 -20.36 15.21 10.47
C LEU A 437 -20.15 15.88 11.83
N SER A 438 -20.41 15.17 12.91
CA SER A 438 -20.15 15.61 14.27
C SER A 438 -19.80 14.45 15.18
N PHE A 439 -19.05 14.72 16.25
CA PHE A 439 -18.84 13.75 17.35
C PHE A 439 -20.04 13.68 18.30
N ASP A 440 -21.07 14.53 18.13
CA ASP A 440 -22.29 14.49 18.90
C ASP A 440 -23.26 13.43 18.33
N VAL A 441 -23.94 12.72 19.21
CA VAL A 441 -24.95 11.73 18.80
C VAL A 441 -26.16 12.40 18.15
N PRO A 442 -26.68 11.90 17.01
CA PRO A 442 -27.90 12.43 16.41
C PRO A 442 -29.07 12.37 17.38
N SER A 443 -29.90 13.41 17.40
CA SER A 443 -31.06 13.50 18.31
C SER A 443 -32.40 13.10 17.68
N GLY A 444 -32.48 13.04 16.33
CA GLY A 444 -33.68 12.66 15.58
C GLY A 444 -34.00 11.17 15.72
N ASN A 445 -35.29 10.81 15.76
CA ASN A 445 -35.73 9.43 15.93
C ASN A 445 -36.61 8.91 14.77
N GLU A 446 -36.78 9.70 13.72
CA GLU A 446 -37.72 9.38 12.66
C GLU A 446 -37.12 8.43 11.62
N ALA A 447 -37.95 7.52 11.11
CA ALA A 447 -37.53 6.50 10.15
C ALA A 447 -37.11 7.05 8.78
N TRP A 448 -37.49 8.29 8.45
CA TRP A 448 -37.14 8.96 7.19
C TRP A 448 -35.84 9.80 7.28
N GLU A 449 -35.15 9.80 8.40
CA GLU A 449 -33.88 10.51 8.56
C GLU A 449 -32.74 9.75 7.91
N PHE A 450 -32.72 9.77 6.58
CA PHE A 450 -31.69 9.17 5.74
C PHE A 450 -31.32 10.13 4.60
N ASP A 451 -30.15 9.92 4.04
CA ASP A 451 -29.75 10.46 2.75
C ASP A 451 -29.75 9.31 1.73
N GLY A 452 -30.20 9.58 0.50
CA GLY A 452 -30.38 8.54 -0.49
C GLY A 452 -29.93 8.91 -1.88
N TYR A 453 -29.61 7.90 -2.68
CA TYR A 453 -29.25 8.02 -4.09
C TYR A 453 -29.73 6.81 -4.88
N VAL A 454 -29.70 6.94 -6.21
CA VAL A 454 -29.90 5.81 -7.12
C VAL A 454 -28.54 5.34 -7.60
N SER A 455 -28.24 4.07 -7.38
CA SER A 455 -27.06 3.41 -7.95
C SER A 455 -27.45 2.75 -9.26
N ASP A 456 -26.79 3.17 -10.36
CA ASP A 456 -27.00 2.64 -11.70
C ASP A 456 -25.76 1.86 -12.19
N PRO A 457 -25.83 0.53 -12.30
CA PRO A 457 -24.73 -0.26 -12.83
C PRO A 457 -24.36 0.05 -14.30
N ALA A 458 -25.21 0.77 -15.04
CA ALA A 458 -24.88 1.20 -16.39
C ALA A 458 -24.06 2.49 -16.44
N ASN A 459 -24.04 3.27 -15.33
CA ASN A 459 -23.26 4.51 -15.20
C ASN A 459 -22.48 4.55 -13.87
N PRO A 460 -21.61 3.56 -13.62
CA PRO A 460 -20.94 3.43 -12.32
C PRO A 460 -19.99 4.59 -12.04
N VAL A 461 -19.77 4.89 -10.76
CA VAL A 461 -18.80 5.90 -10.31
C VAL A 461 -17.39 5.47 -10.70
N PRO A 462 -16.64 6.28 -11.47
CA PRO A 462 -15.26 5.95 -11.81
C PRO A 462 -14.36 6.03 -10.56
N TYR A 463 -13.38 5.14 -10.44
CA TYR A 463 -12.46 5.14 -9.28
C TYR A 463 -11.36 6.21 -9.37
N MET A 464 -11.14 6.76 -10.56
CA MET A 464 -10.25 7.89 -10.83
C MET A 464 -10.76 8.70 -12.03
N PRO A 465 -10.28 9.94 -12.25
CA PRO A 465 -10.67 10.74 -13.39
C PRO A 465 -10.43 10.03 -14.73
N ARG A 466 -11.40 10.12 -15.62
CA ARG A 466 -11.33 9.56 -16.97
C ARG A 466 -10.56 10.48 -17.93
N PRO A 467 -9.86 9.93 -18.95
CA PRO A 467 -9.80 8.51 -19.32
C PRO A 467 -8.90 7.70 -18.38
N ILE A 468 -9.30 6.46 -18.08
CA ILE A 468 -8.58 5.55 -17.20
C ILE A 468 -7.66 4.64 -18.02
N PRO A 469 -6.32 4.75 -17.89
CA PRO A 469 -5.39 3.89 -18.61
C PRO A 469 -5.44 2.45 -18.07
N GLY A 470 -4.97 1.49 -18.87
CA GLY A 470 -4.84 0.09 -18.44
C GLY A 470 -4.03 -0.03 -17.15
N PHE A 471 -4.40 -0.95 -16.27
CA PHE A 471 -3.86 -1.09 -14.92
C PHE A 471 -2.32 -1.04 -14.87
N TRP A 472 -1.65 -1.70 -15.81
CA TRP A 472 -0.17 -1.75 -15.89
C TRP A 472 0.45 -0.71 -16.83
N GLN A 473 -0.31 0.28 -17.30
CA GLN A 473 0.21 1.34 -18.19
C GLN A 473 0.84 2.53 -17.44
N GLY A 474 0.96 2.41 -16.12
CA GLY A 474 1.59 3.38 -15.25
C GLY A 474 0.63 4.36 -14.59
N GLY A 475 0.86 4.60 -13.31
CA GLY A 475 0.08 5.56 -12.53
C GLY A 475 -1.22 5.02 -11.93
N GLN A 476 -1.50 3.72 -12.00
CA GLN A 476 -2.69 3.10 -11.39
C GLN A 476 -2.79 3.36 -9.87
N TRP A 477 -1.68 3.51 -9.17
CA TRP A 477 -1.64 3.83 -7.75
C TRP A 477 -2.14 5.25 -7.43
N ARG A 478 -2.20 6.15 -8.44
CA ARG A 478 -2.53 7.57 -8.24
C ARG A 478 -3.91 7.79 -7.67
N TRP A 479 -4.84 6.87 -7.90
CA TRP A 479 -6.20 6.99 -7.38
C TRP A 479 -6.24 7.11 -5.85
N LYS A 480 -5.28 6.52 -5.13
CA LYS A 480 -5.15 6.62 -3.67
C LYS A 480 -4.89 8.06 -3.20
N VAL A 481 -4.27 8.90 -4.02
CA VAL A 481 -3.93 10.30 -3.69
C VAL A 481 -4.52 11.29 -4.69
N THR A 482 -5.50 10.86 -5.48
CA THR A 482 -6.23 11.74 -6.40
C THR A 482 -7.26 12.56 -5.62
N ASP A 483 -7.36 13.84 -5.98
CA ASP A 483 -8.34 14.76 -5.44
C ASP A 483 -9.77 14.25 -5.67
N GLN A 484 -10.51 13.97 -4.60
CA GLN A 484 -11.84 13.37 -4.67
C GLN A 484 -12.95 14.35 -5.12
N ARG A 485 -12.63 15.63 -5.38
CA ARG A 485 -13.58 16.60 -5.96
C ARG A 485 -14.16 16.15 -7.30
N PHE A 486 -13.47 15.28 -8.06
CA PHE A 486 -13.95 14.77 -9.35
C PHE A 486 -15.25 13.93 -9.24
N VAL A 487 -15.57 13.41 -8.05
CA VAL A 487 -16.82 12.64 -7.79
C VAL A 487 -17.70 13.28 -6.72
N HIS A 488 -17.24 14.28 -5.99
CA HIS A 488 -17.94 14.86 -4.82
C HIS A 488 -19.37 15.30 -5.13
N HIS A 489 -19.60 15.85 -6.32
CA HIS A 489 -20.92 16.37 -6.70
C HIS A 489 -21.75 15.43 -7.57
N ARG A 490 -21.35 14.17 -7.69
CA ARG A 490 -22.16 13.17 -8.38
C ARG A 490 -23.40 12.85 -7.56
N PRO A 491 -24.57 12.67 -8.19
CA PRO A 491 -25.82 12.37 -7.47
C PRO A 491 -25.84 10.97 -6.82
N ASP A 492 -24.91 10.11 -7.21
CA ASP A 492 -24.72 8.73 -6.71
C ASP A 492 -23.54 8.59 -5.73
N VAL A 493 -23.02 9.72 -5.20
CA VAL A 493 -22.01 9.79 -4.15
C VAL A 493 -22.53 10.69 -3.02
N LEU A 494 -22.80 10.12 -1.86
CA LEU A 494 -23.13 10.90 -0.68
C LEU A 494 -21.85 11.36 0.02
N SER A 495 -21.84 12.60 0.47
CA SER A 495 -20.70 13.20 1.19
C SER A 495 -21.20 13.91 2.44
N TRP A 496 -20.51 13.68 3.56
CA TRP A 496 -20.70 14.42 4.81
C TRP A 496 -19.36 14.97 5.26
N GLU A 497 -19.34 16.18 5.81
CA GLU A 497 -18.12 16.82 6.30
C GLU A 497 -18.32 17.56 7.62
N THR A 498 -17.25 17.65 8.41
CA THR A 498 -17.23 18.47 9.62
C THR A 498 -17.18 19.96 9.25
N LEU A 499 -17.51 20.84 10.20
CA LEU A 499 -17.03 22.20 10.16
C LEU A 499 -15.48 22.19 10.20
N PRO A 500 -14.81 23.28 9.77
CA PRO A 500 -13.36 23.40 9.94
C PRO A 500 -12.95 23.09 11.37
N LEU A 501 -12.00 22.17 11.52
CA LEU A 501 -11.52 21.71 12.83
C LEU A 501 -10.88 22.89 13.59
N LYS A 502 -11.21 23.02 14.87
CA LYS A 502 -10.60 24.01 15.76
C LYS A 502 -9.21 23.61 16.22
N ASP A 503 -9.05 22.32 16.46
CA ASP A 503 -7.83 21.69 16.93
C ASP A 503 -7.50 20.49 16.04
N ASP A 504 -6.25 20.06 16.06
CA ASP A 504 -5.80 18.87 15.33
C ASP A 504 -6.53 17.61 15.84
N VAL A 505 -6.90 16.73 14.94
CA VAL A 505 -7.41 15.37 15.25
C VAL A 505 -6.42 14.35 14.72
N VAL A 506 -5.82 13.58 15.61
CA VAL A 506 -4.84 12.55 15.25
C VAL A 506 -5.46 11.17 15.39
N LEU A 507 -5.39 10.39 14.32
CA LEU A 507 -5.78 8.98 14.30
C LEU A 507 -4.56 8.07 14.38
N ALA A 508 -4.62 7.01 15.19
CA ALA A 508 -3.60 5.97 15.24
C ALA A 508 -4.26 4.61 15.50
N GLY A 509 -4.49 3.82 14.47
CA GLY A 509 -5.11 2.49 14.58
C GLY A 509 -6.19 2.22 13.55
N ASP A 510 -6.99 1.17 13.81
CA ASP A 510 -8.01 0.67 12.90
C ASP A 510 -9.25 1.57 12.88
N ILE A 511 -9.75 1.86 11.69
CA ILE A 511 -10.95 2.69 11.45
C ILE A 511 -12.07 1.77 10.99
N VAL A 512 -13.26 1.90 11.59
CA VAL A 512 -14.41 1.08 11.22
C VAL A 512 -15.61 1.96 10.87
N ALA A 513 -16.21 1.74 9.71
CA ALA A 513 -17.49 2.33 9.37
C ALA A 513 -18.64 1.42 9.87
N LYS A 514 -19.57 2.03 10.61
CA LYS A 514 -20.84 1.42 11.04
C LYS A 514 -21.95 2.11 10.27
N LEU A 515 -22.43 1.45 9.21
CA LEU A 515 -23.50 1.98 8.39
C LEU A 515 -24.82 1.29 8.74
N PHE A 516 -25.87 2.07 8.93
CA PHE A 516 -27.24 1.61 8.91
C PHE A 516 -27.81 1.99 7.54
N ALA A 517 -28.00 1.00 6.68
CA ALA A 517 -28.34 1.25 5.29
C ALA A 517 -29.43 0.30 4.78
N SER A 518 -30.16 0.73 3.74
CA SER A 518 -31.09 -0.12 3.00
C SER A 518 -30.91 0.05 1.50
N THR A 519 -31.24 -0.99 0.76
CA THR A 519 -31.30 -1.00 -0.70
C THR A 519 -32.66 -1.47 -1.16
N SER A 520 -33.17 -0.95 -2.27
CA SER A 520 -34.37 -1.51 -2.93
C SER A 520 -34.05 -2.79 -3.73
N GLY A 521 -32.76 -3.12 -3.88
CA GLY A 521 -32.27 -4.36 -4.47
C GLY A 521 -32.19 -5.50 -3.46
N THR A 522 -31.63 -6.63 -3.88
CA THR A 522 -31.38 -7.80 -3.04
C THR A 522 -29.90 -8.10 -2.83
N ASP A 523 -29.03 -7.23 -3.32
CA ASP A 523 -27.60 -7.10 -3.03
C ASP A 523 -27.17 -5.64 -3.29
N SER A 524 -26.00 -5.24 -2.79
CA SER A 524 -25.37 -3.94 -3.04
C SER A 524 -23.89 -4.00 -2.66
N ASP A 525 -23.10 -3.02 -3.09
CA ASP A 525 -21.79 -2.75 -2.51
C ASP A 525 -21.86 -1.46 -1.69
N TRP A 526 -21.13 -1.43 -0.58
CA TRP A 526 -20.94 -0.24 0.26
C TRP A 526 -19.47 0.14 0.25
N ILE A 527 -19.14 1.22 -0.47
CA ILE A 527 -17.79 1.79 -0.51
C ILE A 527 -17.78 3.00 0.41
N VAL A 528 -16.86 3.02 1.37
CA VAL A 528 -16.67 4.13 2.30
C VAL A 528 -15.28 4.70 2.13
N LYS A 529 -15.19 6.04 2.06
CA LYS A 529 -13.91 6.77 2.00
C LYS A 529 -13.85 7.77 3.14
N LEU A 530 -12.73 7.80 3.84
CA LEU A 530 -12.37 8.86 4.79
C LEU A 530 -11.39 9.81 4.11
N ILE A 531 -11.68 11.10 4.15
CA ILE A 531 -11.00 12.11 3.34
C ILE A 531 -10.59 13.28 4.24
N ASP A 532 -9.36 13.77 4.06
CA ASP A 532 -8.87 15.02 4.62
C ASP A 532 -9.11 16.14 3.60
N VAL A 533 -9.98 17.10 3.95
CA VAL A 533 -10.30 18.25 3.10
C VAL A 533 -9.48 19.44 3.55
N TYR A 534 -8.60 19.90 2.69
CA TYR A 534 -7.72 21.03 2.93
C TYR A 534 -8.52 22.34 2.97
N PRO A 535 -8.07 23.38 3.71
CA PRO A 535 -8.65 24.72 3.61
C PRO A 535 -8.62 25.26 2.18
N GLU A 536 -9.62 26.06 1.79
CA GLU A 536 -9.64 26.70 0.46
C GLU A 536 -8.44 27.64 0.26
N ASP A 537 -8.09 28.40 1.30
CA ASP A 537 -6.84 29.18 1.34
C ASP A 537 -5.76 28.33 2.03
N TYR A 538 -4.90 27.71 1.24
CA TYR A 538 -3.79 26.87 1.72
C TYR A 538 -2.45 27.49 1.32
N PRO A 539 -1.84 28.30 2.20
CA PRO A 539 -0.69 29.15 1.85
C PRO A 539 0.62 28.38 1.55
N VAL A 540 0.68 27.08 1.89
CA VAL A 540 1.87 26.24 1.64
C VAL A 540 1.97 25.84 0.15
N ASP A 541 0.84 25.53 -0.47
CA ASP A 541 0.72 25.22 -1.91
C ASP A 541 -0.72 25.56 -2.34
N ASP A 542 -0.90 26.60 -3.12
CA ASP A 542 -2.21 27.09 -3.60
C ASP A 542 -2.98 26.04 -4.42
N LYS A 543 -2.28 25.08 -5.04
CA LYS A 543 -2.90 23.95 -5.77
C LYS A 543 -3.59 22.95 -4.84
N MET A 544 -3.24 22.97 -3.57
CA MET A 544 -3.86 22.12 -2.54
C MET A 544 -5.08 22.80 -1.90
N GLY A 545 -5.45 24.01 -2.28
CA GLY A 545 -6.67 24.67 -1.79
C GLY A 545 -7.91 23.85 -2.07
N GLY A 546 -8.67 23.50 -1.02
CA GLY A 546 -9.85 22.64 -1.07
C GLY A 546 -9.58 21.20 -1.52
N PHE A 547 -8.33 20.74 -1.57
CA PHE A 547 -7.94 19.38 -1.99
C PHE A 547 -8.58 18.34 -1.08
N GLN A 548 -9.15 17.29 -1.66
CA GLN A 548 -9.80 16.19 -0.95
C GLN A 548 -8.91 14.95 -1.01
N LEU A 549 -8.02 14.81 -0.01
CA LEU A 549 -7.08 13.69 0.08
C LEU A 549 -7.73 12.49 0.75
N MET A 550 -7.85 11.39 0.03
CA MET A 550 -8.33 10.14 0.59
C MET A 550 -7.30 9.55 1.56
N ILE A 551 -7.73 9.33 2.80
CA ILE A 551 -6.90 8.79 3.88
C ILE A 551 -7.13 7.28 4.05
N ALA A 552 -8.40 6.85 4.05
CA ALA A 552 -8.77 5.46 4.16
C ALA A 552 -9.95 5.16 3.24
N ASP A 553 -10.05 3.94 2.82
CA ASP A 553 -11.11 3.46 1.95
C ASP A 553 -11.30 1.96 2.10
N GLU A 554 -12.54 1.50 1.90
CA GLU A 554 -12.83 0.07 1.79
C GLU A 554 -14.21 -0.17 1.19
N VAL A 555 -14.41 -1.39 0.67
CA VAL A 555 -15.68 -1.90 0.14
C VAL A 555 -16.15 -3.12 0.94
N LEU A 556 -17.45 -3.25 1.10
CA LEU A 556 -18.11 -4.49 1.55
C LEU A 556 -19.22 -4.85 0.55
N ARG A 557 -19.15 -6.04 -0.01
CA ARG A 557 -20.27 -6.61 -0.77
C ARG A 557 -21.34 -7.13 0.19
N ALA A 558 -22.53 -6.53 0.14
CA ALA A 558 -23.56 -6.66 1.19
C ALA A 558 -24.06 -8.09 1.40
N LYS A 559 -24.04 -8.93 0.38
CA LYS A 559 -24.37 -10.36 0.53
C LYS A 559 -23.44 -11.13 1.48
N PHE A 560 -22.27 -10.56 1.81
CA PHE A 560 -21.28 -11.12 2.73
C PHE A 560 -21.25 -10.43 4.11
N ARG A 561 -22.29 -9.66 4.46
CA ARG A 561 -22.38 -8.93 5.74
C ARG A 561 -22.28 -9.80 6.99
N ASN A 562 -22.63 -11.08 6.90
CA ASN A 562 -22.66 -12.04 8.01
C ASN A 562 -21.48 -13.04 7.98
N GLY A 563 -20.61 -12.96 6.99
CA GLY A 563 -19.48 -13.86 6.77
C GLY A 563 -19.24 -14.10 5.29
N PHE A 564 -18.08 -14.65 4.95
CA PHE A 564 -17.64 -14.74 3.56
C PHE A 564 -17.85 -16.13 2.93
N GLU A 565 -18.11 -17.16 3.73
CA GLU A 565 -18.31 -18.54 3.24
C GLU A 565 -19.68 -18.73 2.58
N ILE A 566 -20.69 -17.99 3.07
CA ILE A 566 -22.08 -18.11 2.61
C ILE A 566 -22.59 -16.74 2.21
N ALA A 567 -23.00 -16.61 0.96
CA ALA A 567 -23.67 -15.41 0.48
C ALA A 567 -25.15 -15.44 0.88
N GLU A 568 -25.68 -14.33 1.40
CA GLU A 568 -27.09 -14.19 1.81
C GLU A 568 -27.74 -12.99 1.12
N PRO A 569 -28.99 -13.13 0.59
CA PRO A 569 -29.69 -11.99 0.02
C PRO A 569 -29.88 -10.87 1.04
N VAL A 570 -29.81 -9.63 0.60
CA VAL A 570 -30.17 -8.47 1.40
C VAL A 570 -31.69 -8.30 1.32
N PRO A 571 -32.41 -8.22 2.45
CA PRO A 571 -33.84 -7.90 2.46
C PRO A 571 -34.05 -6.51 1.84
N ALA A 572 -34.87 -6.43 0.79
CA ALA A 572 -35.14 -5.17 0.09
C ALA A 572 -35.86 -4.18 1.00
N ASP A 573 -35.44 -2.92 0.98
CA ASP A 573 -35.95 -1.79 1.75
C ASP A 573 -35.87 -1.93 3.29
N GLU A 574 -35.24 -2.97 3.82
CA GLU A 574 -34.99 -3.13 5.26
C GLU A 574 -33.67 -2.46 5.68
N VAL A 575 -33.68 -1.86 6.88
CA VAL A 575 -32.48 -1.24 7.46
C VAL A 575 -31.58 -2.31 8.06
N ILE A 576 -30.40 -2.47 7.49
CA ILE A 576 -29.38 -3.43 7.93
C ILE A 576 -28.16 -2.67 8.48
N SER A 577 -27.54 -3.22 9.51
CA SER A 577 -26.27 -2.73 10.04
C SER A 577 -25.10 -3.39 9.32
N TYR A 578 -24.20 -2.59 8.76
CA TYR A 578 -22.96 -3.03 8.12
C TYR A 578 -21.76 -2.55 8.91
N SER A 579 -20.74 -3.40 9.01
CA SER A 579 -19.46 -3.08 9.63
C SER A 579 -18.34 -3.25 8.62
N ILE A 580 -17.67 -2.15 8.27
CA ILE A 580 -16.63 -2.11 7.23
C ILE A 580 -15.33 -1.63 7.87
N ASN A 581 -14.32 -2.48 7.90
CA ASN A 581 -12.99 -2.12 8.40
C ASN A 581 -12.18 -1.43 7.31
N LEU A 582 -11.87 -0.14 7.49
CA LEU A 582 -11.09 0.67 6.55
C LEU A 582 -9.57 0.52 6.77
N ASN A 583 -9.15 -0.50 7.50
CA ASN A 583 -7.78 -0.73 7.92
C ASN A 583 -7.22 0.36 8.86
N SER A 584 -5.96 0.21 9.25
CA SER A 584 -5.28 1.14 10.16
C SER A 584 -4.79 2.39 9.45
N ARG A 585 -4.75 3.51 10.17
CA ARG A 585 -4.12 4.76 9.72
C ARG A 585 -3.40 5.47 10.85
N HIS A 586 -2.31 6.18 10.52
CA HIS A 586 -1.68 7.16 11.38
C HIS A 586 -1.68 8.51 10.67
N HIS A 587 -2.69 9.32 10.96
CA HIS A 587 -2.93 10.57 10.25
C HIS A 587 -3.34 11.70 11.19
N ARG A 588 -2.86 12.91 10.90
CA ARG A 588 -3.24 14.14 11.58
C ARG A 588 -4.08 15.00 10.65
N PHE A 589 -5.38 15.12 10.94
CA PHE A 589 -6.21 16.20 10.41
C PHE A 589 -5.84 17.48 11.14
N ARG A 590 -5.37 18.47 10.42
CA ARG A 590 -4.91 19.72 11.04
C ARG A 590 -6.07 20.66 11.35
N ALA A 591 -5.88 21.55 12.32
CA ALA A 591 -6.79 22.68 12.54
C ALA A 591 -7.01 23.47 11.24
N GLY A 592 -8.26 23.84 10.95
CA GLY A 592 -8.68 24.46 9.71
C GLY A 592 -9.05 23.48 8.59
N HIS A 593 -8.59 22.22 8.61
CA HIS A 593 -9.05 21.18 7.73
C HIS A 593 -10.46 20.69 8.11
N ARG A 594 -11.11 19.91 7.25
CA ARG A 594 -12.38 19.23 7.53
C ARG A 594 -12.20 17.72 7.32
N ILE A 595 -12.87 16.95 8.14
CA ILE A 595 -12.98 15.50 7.93
C ILE A 595 -14.20 15.29 7.06
N MET A 596 -14.04 14.54 5.94
CA MET A 596 -15.14 14.15 5.06
C MET A 596 -15.26 12.63 5.00
N VAL A 597 -16.50 12.16 4.88
CA VAL A 597 -16.81 10.76 4.54
C VAL A 597 -17.64 10.74 3.29
N GLN A 598 -17.26 9.89 2.33
CA GLN A 598 -18.06 9.60 1.15
C GLN A 598 -18.56 8.15 1.21
N VAL A 599 -19.83 7.95 0.79
CA VAL A 599 -20.43 6.61 0.62
C VAL A 599 -21.02 6.52 -0.78
N GLN A 600 -20.73 5.40 -1.46
CA GLN A 600 -21.20 5.08 -2.82
C GLN A 600 -21.36 3.57 -2.98
N SER A 601 -22.02 3.09 -4.05
CA SER A 601 -22.25 1.66 -4.32
C SER A 601 -21.55 1.12 -5.56
N THR A 602 -20.70 1.93 -6.20
CA THR A 602 -19.88 1.50 -7.34
C THR A 602 -18.54 2.21 -7.31
N TRP A 603 -17.47 1.55 -7.75
CA TRP A 603 -16.11 2.10 -7.81
C TRP A 603 -15.34 1.51 -9.00
N PHE A 604 -15.80 1.86 -10.18
CA PHE A 604 -15.51 1.16 -11.42
C PHE A 604 -14.35 1.77 -12.24
N PRO A 605 -13.54 0.96 -12.92
CA PRO A 605 -13.49 -0.49 -12.93
C PRO A 605 -12.51 -1.09 -11.89
N LEU A 606 -12.18 -0.35 -10.81
CA LEU A 606 -11.39 -0.94 -9.72
C LEU A 606 -12.14 -2.14 -9.13
N ILE A 607 -13.39 -1.92 -8.74
CA ILE A 607 -14.32 -2.96 -8.27
C ILE A 607 -15.28 -3.30 -9.41
N ASP A 608 -15.63 -4.58 -9.55
CA ASP A 608 -16.66 -5.02 -10.50
C ASP A 608 -18.03 -4.46 -10.12
N ARG A 609 -18.93 -4.41 -11.08
CA ARG A 609 -20.29 -3.89 -10.84
C ARG A 609 -21.13 -4.92 -10.10
N ASN A 610 -21.71 -4.51 -8.97
CA ASN A 610 -22.75 -5.30 -8.34
C ASN A 610 -24.06 -5.24 -9.18
N PRO A 611 -24.69 -6.37 -9.52
CA PRO A 611 -25.97 -6.40 -10.23
C PRO A 611 -27.11 -5.77 -9.44
N GLN A 612 -26.95 -5.58 -8.11
CA GLN A 612 -27.97 -5.16 -7.15
C GLN A 612 -29.15 -6.14 -7.06
N THR A 613 -28.94 -7.31 -7.62
CA THR A 613 -29.81 -8.49 -7.56
C THR A 613 -28.98 -9.64 -7.00
N PHE A 614 -29.51 -10.35 -6.05
CA PHE A 614 -28.82 -11.50 -5.45
C PHE A 614 -28.66 -12.64 -6.46
N VAL A 615 -27.47 -12.75 -7.00
CA VAL A 615 -27.04 -13.76 -7.99
C VAL A 615 -25.57 -14.11 -7.77
N GLU A 616 -25.12 -15.23 -8.31
CA GLU A 616 -23.68 -15.50 -8.47
C GLU A 616 -23.15 -14.58 -9.59
N ILE A 617 -22.40 -13.53 -9.21
CA ILE A 617 -21.96 -12.48 -10.16
C ILE A 617 -21.13 -13.04 -11.32
N PRO A 618 -20.26 -14.04 -11.15
CA PRO A 618 -19.59 -14.70 -12.27
C PRO A 618 -20.51 -15.30 -13.32
N LYS A 619 -21.74 -15.67 -12.92
CA LYS A 619 -22.76 -16.27 -13.80
C LYS A 619 -23.85 -15.27 -14.22
N ALA A 620 -23.79 -14.05 -13.71
CA ALA A 620 -24.79 -13.02 -14.00
C ALA A 620 -24.90 -12.73 -15.51
N VAL A 621 -26.12 -12.41 -15.94
CA VAL A 621 -26.44 -11.96 -17.28
C VAL A 621 -26.84 -10.48 -17.27
N LYS A 622 -26.80 -9.82 -18.43
CA LYS A 622 -27.06 -8.37 -18.52
C LYS A 622 -28.39 -7.93 -17.87
N SER A 623 -29.43 -8.76 -17.93
CA SER A 623 -30.75 -8.46 -17.34
C SER A 623 -30.79 -8.49 -15.81
N ASP A 624 -29.76 -9.02 -15.14
CA ASP A 624 -29.67 -9.06 -13.68
C ASP A 624 -29.22 -7.71 -13.11
N TYR A 625 -28.51 -6.92 -13.90
CA TYR A 625 -28.04 -5.58 -13.52
C TYR A 625 -29.18 -4.57 -13.56
N LYS A 626 -29.56 -4.06 -12.40
CA LYS A 626 -30.69 -3.14 -12.22
C LYS A 626 -30.29 -1.92 -11.41
N GLU A 627 -30.93 -0.81 -11.68
CA GLU A 627 -30.87 0.34 -10.76
C GLU A 627 -31.48 -0.03 -9.42
N ALA A 628 -30.91 0.51 -8.33
CA ALA A 628 -31.49 0.40 -7.00
C ALA A 628 -31.35 1.70 -6.21
N SER A 629 -32.36 1.99 -5.40
CA SER A 629 -32.32 3.10 -4.45
C SER A 629 -31.56 2.68 -3.21
N GLN A 630 -30.58 3.46 -2.83
CA GLN A 630 -29.72 3.27 -1.67
C GLN A 630 -30.06 4.33 -0.62
N ARG A 631 -30.09 3.98 0.67
CA ARG A 631 -30.36 4.92 1.75
C ARG A 631 -29.37 4.69 2.89
N ILE A 632 -28.77 5.76 3.40
CA ILE A 632 -27.90 5.76 4.57
C ILE A 632 -28.62 6.51 5.69
N PHE A 633 -28.89 5.81 6.78
CA PHE A 633 -29.66 6.34 7.91
C PHE A 633 -28.76 7.07 8.90
N ARG A 634 -29.30 8.12 9.53
CA ARG A 634 -28.57 9.02 10.41
C ARG A 634 -29.35 9.47 11.65
N SER A 635 -30.43 8.78 11.98
CA SER A 635 -31.23 9.04 13.19
C SER A 635 -30.59 8.46 14.45
N ALA A 636 -31.05 8.85 15.62
CA ALA A 636 -30.63 8.24 16.89
C ALA A 636 -30.95 6.74 16.98
N LYS A 637 -31.96 6.27 16.23
CA LYS A 637 -32.29 4.85 16.14
C LYS A 637 -31.31 4.08 15.24
N TRP A 638 -30.84 4.72 14.17
CA TRP A 638 -29.93 4.15 13.18
C TRP A 638 -28.78 5.12 12.88
N PRO A 639 -27.86 5.29 13.86
CA PRO A 639 -26.83 6.32 13.80
C PRO A 639 -25.59 5.83 13.02
N SER A 640 -25.60 5.99 11.70
CA SER A 640 -24.38 5.72 10.90
C SER A 640 -23.23 6.60 11.38
N HIS A 641 -22.04 6.00 11.52
CA HIS A 641 -20.84 6.69 12.03
C HIS A 641 -19.55 5.97 11.64
N LEU A 642 -18.43 6.69 11.75
CA LEU A 642 -17.12 6.08 11.81
C LEU A 642 -16.67 5.92 13.26
N VAL A 643 -16.12 4.78 13.58
CA VAL A 643 -15.40 4.51 14.84
C VAL A 643 -13.93 4.85 14.59
N LEU A 644 -13.44 5.89 15.26
CA LEU A 644 -12.11 6.46 15.05
C LEU A 644 -11.21 6.24 16.27
N PRO A 645 -9.95 5.73 16.10
CA PRO A 645 -8.95 5.66 17.15
C PRO A 645 -8.24 7.00 17.30
N VAL A 646 -8.81 7.92 18.08
CA VAL A 646 -8.28 9.28 18.27
C VAL A 646 -7.20 9.28 19.35
N VAL A 647 -6.02 9.82 19.04
CA VAL A 647 -4.91 9.97 20.01
C VAL A 647 -5.30 11.02 21.04
N ARG A 648 -5.05 10.72 22.35
CA ARG A 648 -5.35 11.59 23.49
C ARG A 648 -4.43 12.81 23.58
#